data_1d58ed499d899c8454099db5231a2b69
#
_entry.id   1d58ed499d899c8454099db5231a2b69
#
_cell.length_a   1.000
_cell.length_b   1.000
_cell.length_c   1.000
_cell.angle_alpha   90.00
_cell.angle_beta   90.00
_cell.angle_gamma   90.00
#
_symmetry.space_group_name_H-M   'P 1'
#
loop_
_entity.id
_entity.type
_entity.pdbx_description
1 polymer ?
#
loop_
_entity_poly.entity_id
_entity_poly.type
_entity_poly.pdbx_seq_one_letter_code
_entity_poly.pdbx_strand_id
1 'polypeptide(L)'
;MPGIRLPLFALLLMGGVTAAVAKTVPSPAAAPVKQLLAVLASGADETEKAAACRELGRLGARDAIAPLAALLSNERLSHMARYALETIPDPAVEKALRDAAGQLQGHLRVGVIGSIGVRRDVKAVRLLTRLLRDPDSEVAQAAAWSLGRIGNATAAQALLDALPKAPAGRQPAICDGLLRCAEEQSALGNHKRAIRIYDRLRTASITPPVRAAALRGAILARKQAGWPLLKASIRAGDLDLFLVAIAAAGEMPGAEVTHILTDALAGQGADRQVLLIQALARRGDAAALPALCEAARSGDTTVRVAALRTAAEFGRAAALPVFLDLMGDSDPDIAAAAQDGLARLPGREADDAIIRLLTDGPSAQRGAALDLIARRRMASAVPALFAAATGAEPELRLAAIRKLGELAEPSELPRLLDLLAGAANPAEVEAAEQAIRAVSLKAPASADCVSQVEARLAQASPPRKCALLRVLGALGGPRALSALRGALSDPNPEIRATAIRVLGDWGTADAAPDLLALARSATTATDQMICLRGCLRLAGLPDLPVDQRLAMCREAAALASNDEGKKLLLAALGTLTSVEAVDLALPYLDEPGTREEASSAVVEMAARLLKGQNAARLAARLLGPLDKAGQATLNDDLAKRARALLDQAKAKAG
;
A
#
# COMPACT_ATOMS: atom_id res chain seq x y z
N MET A 1 -2.82 -0.78 -19.86
CA MET A 1 -2.22 0.19 -18.95
C MET A 1 -0.73 -0.04 -18.88
N PRO A 2 0.12 0.98 -18.97
CA PRO A 2 1.55 0.83 -19.30
C PRO A 2 2.40 0.50 -18.08
N GLY A 3 3.52 -0.18 -18.39
CA GLY A 3 4.47 -0.75 -17.45
C GLY A 3 5.17 0.24 -16.54
N ILE A 4 5.27 -0.14 -15.30
CA ILE A 4 6.11 0.51 -14.29
C ILE A 4 7.51 -0.08 -14.41
N ARG A 5 8.43 0.72 -14.92
CA ARG A 5 9.88 0.47 -14.81
C ARG A 5 10.33 0.91 -13.42
N LEU A 6 10.81 -0.03 -12.63
CA LEU A 6 11.51 0.26 -11.37
C LEU A 6 12.92 0.80 -11.69
N PRO A 7 13.34 1.91 -11.07
CA PRO A 7 14.72 2.38 -11.17
C PRO A 7 15.63 1.65 -10.16
N LEU A 8 16.87 1.43 -10.58
CA LEU A 8 18.00 0.96 -9.76
C LEU A 8 18.10 1.82 -8.48
N PHE A 9 18.09 1.15 -7.34
CA PHE A 9 18.45 1.75 -6.06
C PHE A 9 19.98 1.93 -5.99
N ALA A 10 20.42 3.19 -6.07
CA ALA A 10 21.72 3.62 -5.58
C ALA A 10 21.56 3.91 -4.09
N LEU A 11 22.27 3.16 -3.23
CA LEU A 11 22.35 3.40 -1.79
C LEU A 11 23.17 4.68 -1.56
N LEU A 12 22.52 5.80 -1.25
CA LEU A 12 23.14 7.01 -0.71
C LEU A 12 23.05 6.94 0.81
N LEU A 13 24.19 6.72 1.46
CA LEU A 13 24.37 6.93 2.90
C LEU A 13 24.30 8.46 3.17
N MET A 14 23.24 8.90 3.78
CA MET A 14 23.12 10.25 4.36
C MET A 14 23.73 10.23 5.76
N GLY A 15 25.00 10.64 5.83
CA GLY A 15 25.60 11.11 7.06
C GLY A 15 25.28 12.60 7.23
N GLY A 16 24.60 12.94 8.34
CA GLY A 16 24.32 14.34 8.68
C GLY A 16 25.61 15.11 8.92
N VAL A 17 25.82 16.16 8.13
CA VAL A 17 26.83 17.18 8.36
C VAL A 17 26.10 18.46 8.73
N THR A 18 26.33 18.89 9.96
CA THR A 18 25.97 20.22 10.47
C THR A 18 26.47 21.32 9.53
N ALA A 19 25.58 22.23 9.19
CA ALA A 19 25.88 23.39 8.35
C ALA A 19 26.87 24.31 9.06
N ALA A 20 28.15 24.15 8.74
CA ALA A 20 29.14 25.23 8.87
C ALA A 20 29.04 26.09 7.63
N VAL A 21 28.82 27.38 7.84
CA VAL A 21 28.79 28.41 6.78
C VAL A 21 30.14 28.38 6.07
N ALA A 22 30.22 27.64 4.97
CA ALA A 22 31.34 27.70 4.05
C ALA A 22 31.23 29.04 3.31
N LYS A 23 32.18 29.96 3.55
CA LYS A 23 32.45 31.08 2.66
C LYS A 23 32.57 30.47 1.25
N THR A 24 31.66 30.83 0.38
CA THR A 24 31.73 30.51 -1.05
C THR A 24 32.99 31.23 -1.61
N VAL A 25 34.06 30.46 -1.77
CA VAL A 25 35.19 30.88 -2.59
C VAL A 25 34.64 30.88 -4.03
N PRO A 26 34.70 32.00 -4.75
CA PRO A 26 34.28 32.05 -6.14
C PRO A 26 35.13 31.06 -6.94
N SER A 27 34.47 30.18 -7.74
CA SER A 27 35.12 29.29 -8.70
C SER A 27 36.00 30.20 -9.61
N PRO A 28 37.32 29.98 -9.68
CA PRO A 28 38.16 30.80 -10.52
C PRO A 28 37.72 30.60 -11.98
N ALA A 29 37.31 31.66 -12.63
CA ALA A 29 37.14 31.71 -14.07
C ALA A 29 38.39 31.10 -14.69
N ALA A 30 38.24 30.11 -15.64
CA ALA A 30 39.28 29.23 -16.17
C ALA A 30 40.66 29.94 -16.28
N ALA A 31 41.49 29.72 -15.28
CA ALA A 31 42.83 30.30 -15.25
C ALA A 31 43.70 29.60 -16.30
N PRO A 32 44.52 30.31 -17.06
CA PRO A 32 45.42 29.69 -18.03
C PRO A 32 46.30 28.63 -17.37
N VAL A 33 46.51 27.50 -18.04
CA VAL A 33 47.33 26.38 -17.53
C VAL A 33 48.64 26.85 -16.88
N LYS A 34 49.30 27.87 -17.48
CA LYS A 34 50.53 28.44 -16.93
C LYS A 34 50.40 29.04 -15.53
N GLN A 35 49.23 29.67 -15.20
CA GLN A 35 49.00 30.24 -13.88
C GLN A 35 48.81 29.11 -12.84
N LEU A 36 48.06 28.06 -13.20
CA LEU A 36 47.86 26.91 -12.33
C LEU A 36 49.19 26.16 -12.06
N LEU A 37 50.04 26.03 -13.06
CA LEU A 37 51.37 25.44 -12.90
C LEU A 37 52.26 26.33 -11.98
N ALA A 38 52.18 27.64 -12.08
CA ALA A 38 52.87 28.55 -11.18
C ALA A 38 52.41 28.40 -9.72
N VAL A 39 51.09 28.17 -9.47
CA VAL A 39 50.56 27.87 -8.14
C VAL A 39 51.18 26.59 -7.58
N LEU A 40 51.27 25.50 -8.38
CA LEU A 40 51.89 24.27 -7.93
C LEU A 40 53.36 24.44 -7.54
N ALA A 41 54.11 25.28 -8.26
CA ALA A 41 55.53 25.56 -8.02
C ALA A 41 55.79 26.62 -6.92
N SER A 42 54.75 27.35 -6.50
CA SER A 42 54.87 28.42 -5.50
C SER A 42 54.84 27.94 -4.06
N GLY A 43 54.97 28.87 -3.11
CA GLY A 43 54.72 28.65 -1.68
C GLY A 43 53.22 28.64 -1.29
N ALA A 44 52.31 28.55 -2.23
CA ALA A 44 50.87 28.50 -1.99
C ALA A 44 50.49 27.38 -1.01
N ASP A 45 49.39 27.57 -0.30
CA ASP A 45 48.93 26.58 0.66
C ASP A 45 48.41 25.28 -0.02
N GLU A 46 48.17 24.25 0.78
CA GLU A 46 47.74 22.94 0.28
C GLU A 46 46.37 23.00 -0.39
N THR A 47 45.47 23.87 0.08
CA THR A 47 44.12 24.04 -0.47
C THR A 47 44.18 24.65 -1.88
N GLU A 48 45.01 25.65 -2.05
CA GLU A 48 45.24 26.31 -3.35
C GLU A 48 45.88 25.35 -4.34
N LYS A 49 46.91 24.58 -3.91
CA LYS A 49 47.55 23.55 -4.73
C LYS A 49 46.59 22.41 -5.09
N ALA A 50 45.74 21.99 -4.16
CA ALA A 50 44.72 20.96 -4.42
C ALA A 50 43.66 21.44 -5.45
N ALA A 51 43.28 22.73 -5.37
CA ALA A 51 42.40 23.34 -6.35
C ALA A 51 43.05 23.43 -7.74
N ALA A 52 44.32 23.82 -7.79
CA ALA A 52 45.10 23.83 -9.03
C ALA A 52 45.23 22.42 -9.66
N CYS A 53 45.47 21.37 -8.87
CA CYS A 53 45.48 19.97 -9.35
C CYS A 53 44.14 19.59 -10.01
N ARG A 54 43.01 19.86 -9.34
CA ARG A 54 41.68 19.56 -9.89
C ARG A 54 41.44 20.24 -11.24
N GLU A 55 41.76 21.52 -11.31
CA GLU A 55 41.51 22.30 -12.51
C GLU A 55 42.44 21.88 -13.67
N LEU A 56 43.71 21.57 -13.40
CA LEU A 56 44.63 21.00 -14.38
C LEU A 56 44.15 19.64 -14.92
N GLY A 57 43.59 18.82 -14.05
CA GLY A 57 42.96 17.56 -14.46
C GLY A 57 41.75 17.79 -15.37
N ARG A 58 40.86 18.73 -15.01
CA ARG A 58 39.68 19.11 -15.79
C ARG A 58 40.04 19.64 -17.18
N LEU A 59 41.13 20.41 -17.25
CA LEU A 59 41.61 20.96 -18.51
C LEU A 59 42.34 19.91 -19.37
N GLY A 60 42.71 18.76 -18.83
CA GLY A 60 43.46 17.72 -19.52
C GLY A 60 44.85 18.16 -19.97
N ALA A 61 45.47 19.09 -19.22
CA ALA A 61 46.68 19.78 -19.60
C ALA A 61 47.92 18.84 -19.61
N ARG A 62 48.47 18.55 -20.75
CA ARG A 62 49.68 17.70 -20.92
C ARG A 62 50.89 18.25 -20.14
N ASP A 63 51.09 19.56 -20.16
CA ASP A 63 52.21 20.22 -19.48
C ASP A 63 52.13 20.08 -17.94
N ALA A 64 50.99 19.71 -17.40
CA ALA A 64 50.79 19.45 -15.97
C ALA A 64 51.28 18.08 -15.53
N ILE A 65 51.53 17.13 -16.44
CA ILE A 65 51.87 15.76 -16.07
C ILE A 65 53.11 15.69 -15.19
N ALA A 66 54.23 16.32 -15.57
CA ALA A 66 55.45 16.29 -14.80
C ALA A 66 55.34 16.97 -13.43
N PRO A 67 54.75 18.20 -13.32
CA PRO A 67 54.49 18.86 -12.02
C PRO A 67 53.56 18.04 -11.11
N LEU A 68 52.47 17.45 -11.66
CA LEU A 68 51.56 16.58 -10.89
C LEU A 68 52.27 15.30 -10.44
N ALA A 69 53.11 14.69 -11.30
CA ALA A 69 53.86 13.49 -10.96
C ALA A 69 54.86 13.76 -9.82
N ALA A 70 55.44 14.92 -9.75
CA ALA A 70 56.33 15.34 -8.64
C ALA A 70 55.58 15.39 -7.29
N LEU A 71 54.28 15.67 -7.29
CA LEU A 71 53.42 15.69 -6.09
C LEU A 71 52.99 14.31 -5.62
N LEU A 72 53.24 13.25 -6.36
CA LEU A 72 52.88 11.85 -5.96
C LEU A 72 53.60 11.40 -4.70
N SER A 73 54.77 11.97 -4.40
CA SER A 73 55.54 11.74 -3.17
C SER A 73 55.10 12.62 -1.98
N ASN A 74 54.23 13.59 -2.21
CA ASN A 74 53.73 14.47 -1.15
C ASN A 74 52.55 13.81 -0.44
N GLU A 75 52.65 13.59 0.86
CA GLU A 75 51.60 12.87 1.63
C GLU A 75 50.24 13.52 1.59
N ARG A 76 50.18 14.86 1.55
CA ARG A 76 48.91 15.62 1.59
C ARG A 76 48.34 15.86 0.21
N LEU A 77 49.17 16.05 -0.81
CA LEU A 77 48.75 16.40 -2.17
C LEU A 77 48.71 15.20 -3.14
N SER A 78 49.32 14.07 -2.79
CA SER A 78 49.39 12.88 -3.65
C SER A 78 48.00 12.44 -4.15
N HIS A 79 47.00 12.49 -3.29
CA HIS A 79 45.61 12.13 -3.68
C HIS A 79 45.09 13.04 -4.78
N MET A 80 45.29 14.38 -4.65
CA MET A 80 44.81 15.34 -5.65
C MET A 80 45.59 15.27 -6.95
N ALA A 81 46.90 15.01 -6.85
CA ALA A 81 47.76 14.78 -8.03
C ALA A 81 47.32 13.54 -8.81
N ARG A 82 47.03 12.43 -8.11
CA ARG A 82 46.51 11.19 -8.73
C ARG A 82 45.17 11.42 -9.40
N TYR A 83 44.23 12.09 -8.70
CA TYR A 83 42.92 12.42 -9.26
C TYR A 83 43.05 13.23 -10.58
N ALA A 84 43.92 14.22 -10.61
CA ALA A 84 44.19 15.01 -11.81
C ALA A 84 44.83 14.15 -12.92
N LEU A 85 45.84 13.37 -12.60
CA LEU A 85 46.52 12.48 -13.56
C LEU A 85 45.57 11.43 -14.15
N GLU A 86 44.64 10.90 -13.35
CA GLU A 86 43.66 9.92 -13.85
C GLU A 86 42.79 10.47 -14.99
N THR A 87 42.51 11.76 -15.00
CA THR A 87 41.63 12.40 -15.99
C THR A 87 42.36 12.94 -17.23
N ILE A 88 43.68 13.17 -17.19
CA ILE A 88 44.43 13.67 -18.35
C ILE A 88 44.57 12.55 -19.41
N PRO A 89 44.06 12.74 -20.66
CA PRO A 89 44.06 11.70 -21.68
C PRO A 89 45.38 11.66 -22.47
N ASP A 90 46.50 11.49 -21.78
CA ASP A 90 47.84 11.43 -22.40
C ASP A 90 48.62 10.19 -21.91
N PRO A 91 49.22 9.38 -22.83
CA PRO A 91 50.02 8.19 -22.47
C PRO A 91 51.24 8.46 -21.59
N ALA A 92 51.70 9.69 -21.48
CA ALA A 92 52.80 10.06 -20.57
C ALA A 92 52.37 9.90 -19.10
N VAL A 93 51.07 10.00 -18.80
CA VAL A 93 50.55 9.76 -17.45
C VAL A 93 50.80 8.33 -17.00
N GLU A 94 50.54 7.35 -17.85
CA GLU A 94 50.78 5.90 -17.53
C GLU A 94 52.26 5.67 -17.21
N LYS A 95 53.17 6.32 -17.96
CA LYS A 95 54.59 6.21 -17.69
C LYS A 95 54.94 6.83 -16.34
N ALA A 96 54.45 8.06 -16.06
CA ALA A 96 54.72 8.75 -14.78
C ALA A 96 54.21 7.92 -13.57
N LEU A 97 52.97 7.34 -13.68
CA LEU A 97 52.42 6.48 -12.61
C LEU A 97 53.25 5.20 -12.44
N ARG A 98 53.73 4.54 -13.52
CA ARG A 98 54.59 3.35 -13.39
C ARG A 98 55.91 3.66 -12.73
N ASP A 99 56.55 4.81 -13.12
CA ASP A 99 57.81 5.25 -12.53
C ASP A 99 57.63 5.53 -11.04
N ALA A 100 56.58 6.26 -10.66
CA ALA A 100 56.23 6.54 -9.27
C ALA A 100 55.96 5.25 -8.44
N ALA A 101 55.18 4.28 -9.00
CA ALA A 101 54.93 2.99 -8.36
C ALA A 101 56.23 2.18 -8.10
N GLY A 102 57.28 2.40 -8.92
CA GLY A 102 58.58 1.81 -8.73
C GLY A 102 59.43 2.44 -7.62
N GLN A 103 59.19 3.73 -7.29
CA GLN A 103 59.98 4.52 -6.38
C GLN A 103 59.35 4.69 -4.99
N LEU A 104 58.04 4.83 -4.93
CA LEU A 104 57.29 5.09 -3.71
C LEU A 104 57.10 3.84 -2.86
N GLN A 105 56.77 4.02 -1.58
CA GLN A 105 56.49 2.95 -0.61
C GLN A 105 55.20 3.21 0.14
N GLY A 106 54.69 2.20 0.88
CA GLY A 106 53.52 2.30 1.74
C GLY A 106 52.26 2.84 1.02
N HIS A 107 51.49 3.61 1.73
CA HIS A 107 50.18 4.11 1.25
C HIS A 107 50.25 5.00 -0.03
N LEU A 108 51.36 5.73 -0.23
CA LEU A 108 51.56 6.50 -1.46
C LEU A 108 51.70 5.57 -2.68
N ARG A 109 52.44 4.47 -2.52
CA ARG A 109 52.57 3.43 -3.55
C ARG A 109 51.22 2.77 -3.83
N VAL A 110 50.48 2.41 -2.78
CA VAL A 110 49.11 1.84 -2.89
C VAL A 110 48.21 2.74 -3.71
N GLY A 111 48.22 4.04 -3.42
CA GLY A 111 47.43 5.00 -4.15
C GLY A 111 47.78 5.07 -5.64
N VAL A 112 49.06 5.13 -5.98
CA VAL A 112 49.54 5.17 -7.37
C VAL A 112 49.21 3.88 -8.12
N ILE A 113 49.34 2.72 -7.47
CA ILE A 113 48.92 1.43 -8.03
C ILE A 113 47.42 1.47 -8.35
N GLY A 114 46.59 2.02 -7.47
CA GLY A 114 45.17 2.21 -7.71
C GLY A 114 44.88 3.04 -8.97
N SER A 115 45.60 4.18 -9.15
CA SER A 115 45.47 5.03 -10.34
C SER A 115 45.91 4.32 -11.63
N ILE A 116 46.92 3.45 -11.60
CA ILE A 116 47.31 2.58 -12.71
C ILE A 116 46.12 1.67 -13.12
N GLY A 117 45.42 1.09 -12.12
CA GLY A 117 44.26 0.26 -12.33
C GLY A 117 43.07 1.07 -12.92
N VAL A 118 42.82 2.27 -12.44
CA VAL A 118 41.78 3.19 -12.95
C VAL A 118 42.02 3.50 -14.43
N ARG A 119 43.24 3.79 -14.80
CA ARG A 119 43.64 4.06 -16.19
C ARG A 119 43.76 2.79 -17.07
N ARG A 120 43.61 1.59 -16.49
CA ARG A 120 43.70 0.32 -17.20
C ARG A 120 45.02 0.17 -17.99
N ASP A 121 46.12 0.63 -17.41
CA ASP A 121 47.43 0.62 -18.07
C ASP A 121 47.94 -0.80 -18.33
N VAL A 122 47.78 -1.29 -19.55
CA VAL A 122 48.21 -2.65 -19.95
C VAL A 122 49.71 -2.86 -19.88
N LYS A 123 50.54 -1.81 -19.98
CA LYS A 123 52.02 -1.89 -19.87
C LYS A 123 52.47 -2.07 -18.41
N ALA A 124 51.62 -1.77 -17.44
CA ALA A 124 51.89 -1.96 -16.01
C ALA A 124 51.75 -3.43 -15.55
N VAL A 125 51.16 -4.33 -16.34
CA VAL A 125 50.89 -5.72 -15.91
C VAL A 125 52.16 -6.41 -15.36
N ARG A 126 53.30 -6.24 -16.01
CA ARG A 126 54.56 -6.84 -15.56
C ARG A 126 55.02 -6.30 -14.19
N LEU A 127 54.87 -5.01 -13.95
CA LEU A 127 55.15 -4.37 -12.69
C LEU A 127 54.21 -4.88 -11.59
N LEU A 128 52.91 -4.83 -11.86
CA LEU A 128 51.87 -5.26 -10.91
C LEU A 128 52.00 -6.76 -10.55
N THR A 129 52.38 -7.61 -11.51
CA THR A 129 52.66 -9.03 -11.26
C THR A 129 53.76 -9.24 -10.24
N ARG A 130 54.81 -8.43 -10.26
CA ARG A 130 55.88 -8.47 -9.23
C ARG A 130 55.34 -8.01 -7.88
N LEU A 131 54.52 -6.94 -7.87
CA LEU A 131 53.94 -6.34 -6.67
C LEU A 131 52.90 -7.24 -5.99
N LEU A 132 52.35 -8.27 -6.65
CA LEU A 132 51.54 -9.30 -5.99
C LEU A 132 52.29 -10.04 -4.88
N ARG A 133 53.64 -10.01 -4.91
CA ARG A 133 54.50 -10.65 -3.92
C ARG A 133 55.18 -9.65 -2.99
N ASP A 134 54.77 -8.37 -3.04
CA ASP A 134 55.34 -7.34 -2.18
C ASP A 134 55.16 -7.74 -0.69
N PRO A 135 56.16 -7.50 0.18
CA PRO A 135 56.03 -7.78 1.61
C PRO A 135 54.88 -7.00 2.24
N ASP A 136 54.61 -5.79 1.77
CA ASP A 136 53.47 -5.00 2.18
C ASP A 136 52.17 -5.60 1.58
N SER A 137 51.26 -6.00 2.48
CA SER A 137 49.99 -6.62 2.11
C SER A 137 49.07 -5.67 1.35
N GLU A 138 49.09 -4.36 1.69
CA GLU A 138 48.24 -3.36 1.01
C GLU A 138 48.71 -3.13 -0.42
N VAL A 139 50.03 -3.09 -0.64
CA VAL A 139 50.62 -2.99 -1.98
C VAL A 139 50.25 -4.22 -2.82
N ALA A 140 50.35 -5.42 -2.26
CA ALA A 140 49.97 -6.65 -2.97
C ALA A 140 48.49 -6.71 -3.30
N GLN A 141 47.61 -6.27 -2.40
CA GLN A 141 46.16 -6.17 -2.62
C GLN A 141 45.81 -5.13 -3.71
N ALA A 142 46.45 -3.95 -3.64
CA ALA A 142 46.26 -2.90 -4.67
C ALA A 142 46.73 -3.39 -6.05
N ALA A 143 47.81 -4.16 -6.12
CA ALA A 143 48.28 -4.78 -7.36
C ALA A 143 47.28 -5.79 -7.92
N ALA A 144 46.68 -6.65 -7.08
CA ALA A 144 45.66 -7.59 -7.48
C ALA A 144 44.39 -6.89 -8.00
N TRP A 145 43.92 -5.85 -7.28
CA TRP A 145 42.79 -5.02 -7.69
C TRP A 145 43.05 -4.36 -9.03
N SER A 146 44.26 -3.78 -9.23
CA SER A 146 44.61 -3.08 -10.47
C SER A 146 44.74 -4.02 -11.67
N LEU A 147 45.28 -5.22 -11.46
CA LEU A 147 45.27 -6.26 -12.49
C LEU A 147 43.82 -6.65 -12.87
N GLY A 148 42.92 -6.76 -11.86
CA GLY A 148 41.50 -7.01 -12.08
C GLY A 148 40.85 -5.91 -12.92
N ARG A 149 41.17 -4.64 -12.67
CA ARG A 149 40.68 -3.47 -13.44
C ARG A 149 41.24 -3.44 -14.85
N ILE A 150 42.49 -3.82 -15.07
CA ILE A 150 43.08 -3.95 -16.42
C ILE A 150 42.36 -5.04 -17.21
N GLY A 151 42.02 -6.15 -16.57
CA GLY A 151 41.10 -7.16 -17.07
C GLY A 151 41.53 -7.94 -18.31
N ASN A 152 42.72 -7.69 -18.87
CA ASN A 152 43.19 -8.36 -20.07
C ASN A 152 43.68 -9.79 -19.82
N ALA A 153 43.96 -10.55 -20.88
CA ALA A 153 44.39 -11.96 -20.78
C ALA A 153 45.69 -12.13 -19.96
N THR A 154 46.64 -11.21 -20.09
CA THR A 154 47.91 -11.26 -19.39
C THR A 154 47.75 -10.97 -17.90
N ALA A 155 46.91 -10.03 -17.52
CA ALA A 155 46.56 -9.71 -16.14
C ALA A 155 45.83 -10.88 -15.46
N ALA A 156 44.85 -11.47 -16.16
CA ALA A 156 44.13 -12.65 -15.67
C ALA A 156 45.10 -13.84 -15.45
N GLN A 157 46.02 -14.09 -16.39
CA GLN A 157 47.00 -15.18 -16.25
C GLN A 157 47.94 -14.93 -15.06
N ALA A 158 48.39 -13.67 -14.86
CA ALA A 158 49.23 -13.32 -13.74
C ALA A 158 48.54 -13.59 -12.37
N LEU A 159 47.25 -13.27 -12.26
CA LEU A 159 46.46 -13.56 -11.06
C LEU A 159 46.22 -15.07 -10.89
N LEU A 160 45.93 -15.80 -11.96
CA LEU A 160 45.78 -17.27 -11.92
C LEU A 160 47.05 -17.99 -11.43
N ASP A 161 48.24 -17.53 -11.89
CA ASP A 161 49.53 -18.09 -11.47
C ASP A 161 49.92 -17.72 -10.04
N ALA A 162 49.42 -16.60 -9.55
CA ALA A 162 49.64 -16.11 -8.20
C ALA A 162 48.75 -16.80 -7.15
N LEU A 163 47.50 -17.12 -7.49
CA LEU A 163 46.50 -17.64 -6.56
C LEU A 163 46.95 -18.85 -5.75
N PRO A 164 47.50 -19.94 -6.33
CA PRO A 164 47.92 -21.13 -5.58
C PRO A 164 49.16 -20.90 -4.69
N LYS A 165 49.91 -19.82 -4.92
CA LYS A 165 51.13 -19.46 -4.23
C LYS A 165 50.93 -18.39 -3.17
N ALA A 166 49.74 -17.79 -3.14
CA ALA A 166 49.45 -16.66 -2.26
C ALA A 166 49.11 -17.14 -0.84
N PRO A 167 49.63 -16.46 0.21
CA PRO A 167 49.18 -16.67 1.58
C PRO A 167 47.65 -16.48 1.69
N ALA A 168 47.01 -17.19 2.63
CA ALA A 168 45.57 -17.18 2.81
C ALA A 168 44.97 -15.74 2.92
N GLY A 169 45.64 -14.83 3.62
CA GLY A 169 45.19 -13.44 3.77
C GLY A 169 45.23 -12.60 2.49
N ARG A 170 45.93 -13.06 1.42
CA ARG A 170 45.99 -12.36 0.12
C ARG A 170 45.11 -13.00 -0.95
N GLN A 171 44.67 -14.23 -0.75
CA GLN A 171 43.82 -14.94 -1.72
C GLN A 171 42.52 -14.19 -2.04
N PRO A 172 41.81 -13.55 -1.07
CA PRO A 172 40.60 -12.83 -1.36
C PRO A 172 40.77 -11.71 -2.41
N ALA A 173 41.82 -10.91 -2.30
CA ALA A 173 42.10 -9.82 -3.26
C ALA A 173 42.43 -10.36 -4.67
N ILE A 174 43.18 -11.49 -4.75
CA ILE A 174 43.46 -12.14 -6.03
C ILE A 174 42.18 -12.70 -6.65
N CYS A 175 41.31 -13.32 -5.84
CA CYS A 175 40.02 -13.83 -6.31
C CYS A 175 39.10 -12.71 -6.80
N ASP A 176 39.03 -11.58 -6.10
CA ASP A 176 38.27 -10.40 -6.55
C ASP A 176 38.83 -9.89 -7.89
N GLY A 177 40.14 -9.77 -8.01
CA GLY A 177 40.80 -9.42 -9.27
C GLY A 177 40.46 -10.38 -10.41
N LEU A 178 40.44 -11.67 -10.15
CA LEU A 178 40.06 -12.69 -11.14
C LEU A 178 38.60 -12.62 -11.54
N LEU A 179 37.68 -12.42 -10.57
CA LEU A 179 36.27 -12.25 -10.87
C LEU A 179 36.03 -11.01 -11.77
N ARG A 180 36.71 -9.89 -11.48
CA ARG A 180 36.68 -8.69 -12.33
C ARG A 180 37.23 -8.94 -13.73
N CYS A 181 38.35 -9.67 -13.85
CA CYS A 181 38.88 -10.07 -15.14
C CYS A 181 37.84 -10.90 -15.93
N ALA A 182 37.19 -11.84 -15.28
CA ALA A 182 36.21 -12.72 -15.92
C ALA A 182 34.98 -11.93 -16.39
N GLU A 183 34.48 -10.99 -15.58
CA GLU A 183 33.39 -10.10 -15.92
C GLU A 183 33.75 -9.22 -17.12
N GLU A 184 34.93 -8.58 -17.12
CA GLU A 184 35.41 -7.78 -18.25
C GLU A 184 35.55 -8.60 -19.51
N GLN A 185 36.15 -9.81 -19.44
CA GLN A 185 36.24 -10.71 -20.60
C GLN A 185 34.87 -11.14 -21.10
N SER A 186 33.91 -11.33 -20.19
CA SER A 186 32.53 -11.67 -20.56
C SER A 186 31.84 -10.51 -21.29
N ALA A 187 32.00 -9.27 -20.78
CA ALA A 187 31.46 -8.06 -21.37
C ALA A 187 32.04 -7.78 -22.77
N LEU A 188 33.32 -8.10 -22.97
CA LEU A 188 34.00 -8.00 -24.27
C LEU A 188 33.66 -9.15 -25.24
N GLY A 189 32.77 -10.08 -24.85
CA GLY A 189 32.40 -11.24 -25.68
C GLY A 189 33.41 -12.38 -25.66
N ASN A 190 34.50 -12.28 -24.90
CA ASN A 190 35.54 -13.30 -24.79
C ASN A 190 35.14 -14.45 -23.83
N HIS A 191 33.93 -15.00 -24.01
CA HIS A 191 33.32 -15.97 -23.10
C HIS A 191 34.23 -17.16 -22.77
N LYS A 192 35.00 -17.69 -23.74
CA LYS A 192 35.93 -18.81 -23.50
C LYS A 192 37.00 -18.48 -22.43
N ARG A 193 37.44 -17.22 -22.36
CA ARG A 193 38.43 -16.78 -21.35
C ARG A 193 37.75 -16.61 -19.99
N ALA A 194 36.60 -15.95 -19.95
CA ALA A 194 35.81 -15.80 -18.74
C ALA A 194 35.50 -17.16 -18.10
N ILE A 195 35.02 -18.11 -18.90
CA ILE A 195 34.72 -19.49 -18.47
C ILE A 195 35.93 -20.15 -17.81
N ARG A 196 37.13 -20.05 -18.39
CA ARG A 196 38.36 -20.63 -17.80
C ARG A 196 38.66 -20.04 -16.43
N ILE A 197 38.48 -18.75 -16.24
CA ILE A 197 38.70 -18.09 -14.96
C ILE A 197 37.66 -18.56 -13.94
N TYR A 198 36.37 -18.54 -14.30
CA TYR A 198 35.30 -19.00 -13.42
C TYR A 198 35.44 -20.46 -13.03
N ASP A 199 35.80 -21.34 -13.98
CA ASP A 199 36.03 -22.77 -13.69
C ASP A 199 37.18 -22.99 -12.73
N ARG A 200 38.25 -22.22 -12.87
CA ARG A 200 39.39 -22.31 -11.93
C ARG A 200 39.00 -21.88 -10.52
N LEU A 201 38.22 -20.80 -10.41
CA LEU A 201 37.75 -20.30 -9.11
C LEU A 201 36.75 -21.27 -8.45
N ARG A 202 35.73 -21.76 -9.16
CA ARG A 202 34.71 -22.65 -8.56
C ARG A 202 35.24 -24.00 -8.10
N THR A 203 36.40 -24.45 -8.60
CA THR A 203 37.05 -25.72 -8.23
C THR A 203 38.21 -25.53 -7.27
N ALA A 204 38.61 -24.31 -6.98
CA ALA A 204 39.69 -24.02 -6.03
C ALA A 204 39.23 -24.13 -4.55
N SER A 205 40.16 -24.38 -3.66
CA SER A 205 39.91 -24.35 -2.20
C SER A 205 39.92 -22.91 -1.71
N ILE A 206 38.82 -22.22 -1.92
CA ILE A 206 38.62 -20.80 -1.59
C ILE A 206 37.30 -20.59 -0.84
N THR A 207 37.04 -19.36 -0.40
CA THR A 207 35.85 -19.02 0.39
C THR A 207 34.54 -19.30 -0.37
N PRO A 208 33.47 -19.72 0.34
CA PRO A 208 32.18 -20.01 -0.27
C PRO A 208 31.63 -18.86 -1.13
N PRO A 209 31.71 -17.56 -0.74
CA PRO A 209 31.21 -16.47 -1.58
C PRO A 209 31.89 -16.37 -2.95
N VAL A 210 33.23 -16.61 -2.99
CA VAL A 210 33.96 -16.57 -4.27
C VAL A 210 33.57 -17.77 -5.15
N ARG A 211 33.39 -18.97 -4.58
CA ARG A 211 32.89 -20.15 -5.32
C ARG A 211 31.48 -19.91 -5.88
N ALA A 212 30.62 -19.28 -5.10
CA ALA A 212 29.26 -18.89 -5.49
C ALA A 212 29.27 -17.92 -6.69
N ALA A 213 30.05 -16.84 -6.60
CA ALA A 213 30.20 -15.88 -7.68
C ALA A 213 30.79 -16.53 -8.95
N ALA A 214 31.79 -17.39 -8.79
CA ALA A 214 32.40 -18.10 -9.90
C ALA A 214 31.42 -19.11 -10.56
N LEU A 215 30.61 -19.83 -9.76
CA LEU A 215 29.57 -20.72 -10.30
C LEU A 215 28.54 -19.94 -11.12
N ARG A 216 28.01 -18.85 -10.58
CA ARG A 216 27.07 -17.99 -11.30
C ARG A 216 27.68 -17.50 -12.61
N GLY A 217 28.90 -16.96 -12.57
CA GLY A 217 29.61 -16.49 -13.75
C GLY A 217 29.85 -17.62 -14.77
N ALA A 218 30.23 -18.81 -14.29
CA ALA A 218 30.45 -19.98 -15.15
C ALA A 218 29.17 -20.43 -15.89
N ILE A 219 28.02 -20.41 -15.21
CA ILE A 219 26.72 -20.75 -15.80
C ILE A 219 26.36 -19.71 -16.87
N LEU A 220 26.36 -18.43 -16.52
CA LEU A 220 25.91 -17.33 -17.39
C LEU A 220 26.80 -17.14 -18.62
N ALA A 221 28.15 -17.22 -18.45
CA ALA A 221 29.09 -17.05 -19.56
C ALA A 221 28.99 -18.16 -20.62
N ARG A 222 28.52 -19.34 -20.23
CA ARG A 222 28.28 -20.47 -21.15
C ARG A 222 27.00 -20.37 -21.94
N LYS A 223 26.07 -19.50 -21.56
CA LYS A 223 24.75 -19.42 -22.18
C LYS A 223 24.08 -20.81 -22.21
N GLN A 224 23.60 -21.28 -23.35
CA GLN A 224 22.97 -22.61 -23.47
C GLN A 224 23.88 -23.77 -23.05
N ALA A 225 25.17 -23.69 -23.32
CA ALA A 225 26.14 -24.70 -22.87
C ALA A 225 26.32 -24.74 -21.34
N GLY A 226 25.73 -23.80 -20.61
CA GLY A 226 25.67 -23.76 -19.14
C GLY A 226 24.56 -24.61 -18.52
N TRP A 227 23.58 -25.08 -19.29
CA TRP A 227 22.46 -25.87 -18.80
C TRP A 227 22.87 -27.15 -18.04
N PRO A 228 23.84 -27.97 -18.52
CA PRO A 228 24.31 -29.12 -17.74
C PRO A 228 24.89 -28.73 -16.38
N LEU A 229 25.65 -27.63 -16.33
CA LEU A 229 26.21 -27.12 -15.07
C LEU A 229 25.11 -26.62 -14.13
N LEU A 230 24.12 -25.88 -14.66
CA LEU A 230 22.95 -25.43 -13.92
C LEU A 230 22.19 -26.64 -13.33
N LYS A 231 21.87 -27.63 -14.15
CA LYS A 231 21.16 -28.86 -13.72
C LYS A 231 21.91 -29.63 -12.64
N ALA A 232 23.23 -29.76 -12.80
CA ALA A 232 24.08 -30.42 -11.79
C ALA A 232 24.12 -29.64 -10.48
N SER A 233 24.17 -28.31 -10.53
CA SER A 233 24.23 -27.45 -9.32
C SER A 233 22.89 -27.42 -8.56
N ILE A 234 21.75 -27.45 -9.25
CA ILE A 234 20.42 -27.56 -8.63
C ILE A 234 20.27 -28.91 -7.91
N ARG A 235 20.86 -29.99 -8.44
CA ARG A 235 20.81 -31.32 -7.83
C ARG A 235 21.86 -31.54 -6.72
N ALA A 236 22.81 -30.63 -6.59
CA ALA A 236 23.84 -30.73 -5.56
C ALA A 236 23.26 -30.67 -4.15
N GLY A 237 23.87 -31.42 -3.21
CA GLY A 237 23.46 -31.39 -1.80
C GLY A 237 23.75 -30.06 -1.10
N ASP A 238 24.71 -29.28 -1.60
CA ASP A 238 25.11 -27.98 -1.07
C ASP A 238 24.03 -26.93 -1.32
N LEU A 239 23.52 -26.32 -0.23
CA LEU A 239 22.44 -25.33 -0.31
C LEU A 239 22.91 -24.03 -0.96
N ASP A 240 24.14 -23.59 -0.68
CA ASP A 240 24.68 -22.35 -1.25
C ASP A 240 24.80 -22.45 -2.78
N LEU A 241 25.30 -23.57 -3.27
CA LEU A 241 25.40 -23.83 -4.71
C LEU A 241 24.01 -23.93 -5.37
N PHE A 242 23.06 -24.54 -4.68
CA PHE A 242 21.66 -24.59 -5.14
C PHE A 242 21.04 -23.19 -5.26
N LEU A 243 21.20 -22.35 -4.23
CA LEU A 243 20.66 -20.97 -4.24
C LEU A 243 21.27 -20.14 -5.36
N VAL A 244 22.59 -20.28 -5.59
CA VAL A 244 23.28 -19.61 -6.68
C VAL A 244 22.78 -20.08 -8.05
N ALA A 245 22.54 -21.39 -8.19
CA ALA A 245 22.05 -21.96 -9.44
C ALA A 245 20.66 -21.46 -9.79
N ILE A 246 19.72 -21.43 -8.83
CA ILE A 246 18.37 -20.91 -9.08
C ILE A 246 18.36 -19.39 -9.32
N ALA A 247 19.28 -18.64 -8.69
CA ALA A 247 19.47 -17.22 -8.98
C ALA A 247 19.98 -17.01 -10.42
N ALA A 248 21.00 -17.79 -10.83
CA ALA A 248 21.50 -17.75 -12.20
C ALA A 248 20.44 -18.15 -13.23
N ALA A 249 19.57 -19.13 -12.92
CA ALA A 249 18.46 -19.50 -13.76
C ALA A 249 17.48 -18.33 -14.00
N GLY A 250 17.28 -17.46 -12.99
CA GLY A 250 16.46 -16.25 -13.12
C GLY A 250 16.97 -15.25 -14.16
N GLU A 251 18.28 -15.26 -14.44
CA GLU A 251 18.95 -14.36 -15.39
C GLU A 251 19.06 -14.94 -16.81
N MET A 252 18.86 -16.26 -16.95
CA MET A 252 18.97 -16.94 -18.25
C MET A 252 17.63 -16.92 -18.99
N PRO A 253 17.59 -16.49 -20.26
CA PRO A 253 16.37 -16.52 -21.06
C PRO A 253 16.05 -17.93 -21.58
N GLY A 254 14.80 -18.14 -21.97
CA GLY A 254 14.34 -19.32 -22.72
C GLY A 254 13.62 -20.34 -21.85
N ALA A 255 12.66 -21.04 -22.49
CA ALA A 255 11.79 -22.04 -21.86
C ALA A 255 12.55 -23.27 -21.35
N GLU A 256 13.70 -23.61 -21.96
CA GLU A 256 14.51 -24.76 -21.53
C GLU A 256 15.00 -24.61 -20.07
N VAL A 257 15.32 -23.37 -19.65
CA VAL A 257 15.70 -23.11 -18.25
C VAL A 257 14.50 -23.33 -17.32
N THR A 258 13.30 -22.99 -17.76
CA THR A 258 12.06 -23.27 -17.03
C THR A 258 11.86 -24.78 -16.90
N HIS A 259 12.08 -25.56 -17.97
CA HIS A 259 12.02 -27.03 -17.91
C HIS A 259 13.07 -27.63 -16.97
N ILE A 260 14.30 -27.08 -16.93
CA ILE A 260 15.32 -27.51 -15.96
C ILE A 260 14.85 -27.32 -14.51
N LEU A 261 14.18 -26.19 -14.21
CA LEU A 261 13.65 -25.92 -12.87
C LEU A 261 12.44 -26.81 -12.53
N THR A 262 11.54 -27.02 -13.50
CA THR A 262 10.36 -27.89 -13.30
C THR A 262 10.75 -29.36 -13.13
N ASP A 263 11.71 -29.86 -13.93
CA ASP A 263 12.26 -31.21 -13.79
C ASP A 263 12.98 -31.43 -12.44
N ALA A 264 13.46 -30.35 -11.83
CA ALA A 264 14.12 -30.42 -10.55
C ALA A 264 13.14 -30.45 -9.37
N LEU A 265 11.87 -30.11 -9.54
CA LEU A 265 10.86 -30.18 -8.46
C LEU A 265 10.72 -31.59 -7.94
N ALA A 266 10.69 -32.58 -8.83
CA ALA A 266 10.65 -33.96 -8.42
C ALA A 266 11.97 -34.39 -7.75
N GLY A 267 11.87 -34.98 -6.56
CA GLY A 267 13.02 -35.52 -5.84
C GLY A 267 13.80 -34.54 -4.96
N GLN A 268 13.32 -33.29 -4.81
CA GLN A 268 13.82 -32.34 -3.80
C GLN A 268 12.93 -32.40 -2.53
N GLY A 269 13.53 -32.05 -1.38
CA GLY A 269 12.76 -31.84 -0.15
C GLY A 269 11.87 -30.59 -0.25
N ALA A 270 10.83 -30.50 0.60
CA ALA A 270 9.80 -29.46 0.56
C ALA A 270 10.38 -28.03 0.51
N ASP A 271 11.35 -27.72 1.35
CA ASP A 271 11.97 -26.39 1.39
C ASP A 271 12.59 -25.98 0.03
N ARG A 272 13.29 -26.92 -0.61
CA ARG A 272 13.89 -26.67 -1.94
C ARG A 272 12.84 -26.61 -3.04
N GLN A 273 11.78 -27.38 -2.94
CA GLN A 273 10.64 -27.29 -3.88
C GLN A 273 10.00 -25.92 -3.81
N VAL A 274 9.77 -25.37 -2.60
CA VAL A 274 9.24 -24.01 -2.43
C VAL A 274 10.16 -22.97 -3.06
N LEU A 275 11.49 -23.08 -2.88
CA LEU A 275 12.46 -22.19 -3.50
C LEU A 275 12.45 -22.27 -5.04
N LEU A 276 12.31 -23.48 -5.60
CA LEU A 276 12.16 -23.67 -7.05
C LEU A 276 10.86 -23.04 -7.58
N ILE A 277 9.75 -23.24 -6.88
CA ILE A 277 8.46 -22.62 -7.22
C ILE A 277 8.56 -21.10 -7.21
N GLN A 278 9.23 -20.52 -6.21
CA GLN A 278 9.48 -19.07 -6.16
C GLN A 278 10.38 -18.60 -7.30
N ALA A 279 11.36 -19.41 -7.71
CA ALA A 279 12.19 -19.09 -8.88
C ALA A 279 11.37 -19.13 -10.18
N LEU A 280 10.45 -20.09 -10.33
CA LEU A 280 9.51 -20.19 -11.45
C LEU A 280 8.54 -19.00 -11.47
N ALA A 281 8.03 -18.59 -10.29
CA ALA A 281 7.18 -17.40 -10.16
C ALA A 281 7.89 -16.14 -10.68
N ARG A 282 9.15 -15.92 -10.23
CA ARG A 282 9.95 -14.77 -10.69
C ARG A 282 10.25 -14.78 -12.18
N ARG A 283 10.36 -15.96 -12.80
CA ARG A 283 10.53 -16.08 -14.25
C ARG A 283 9.27 -15.70 -15.02
N GLY A 284 8.09 -15.96 -14.47
CA GLY A 284 6.81 -15.66 -15.11
C GLY A 284 6.55 -16.45 -16.40
N ASP A 285 7.27 -17.55 -16.62
CA ASP A 285 7.15 -18.35 -17.83
C ASP A 285 6.03 -19.39 -17.69
N ALA A 286 4.99 -19.25 -18.53
CA ALA A 286 3.83 -20.11 -18.53
C ALA A 286 4.15 -21.60 -18.78
N ALA A 287 5.32 -21.94 -19.32
CA ALA A 287 5.76 -23.32 -19.47
C ALA A 287 5.90 -24.06 -18.12
N ALA A 288 5.96 -23.33 -17.00
CA ALA A 288 5.98 -23.92 -15.66
C ALA A 288 4.62 -24.43 -15.20
N LEU A 289 3.51 -23.97 -15.78
CA LEU A 289 2.16 -24.20 -15.26
C LEU A 289 1.79 -25.69 -15.10
N PRO A 290 2.07 -26.59 -16.07
CA PRO A 290 1.76 -28.01 -15.87
C PRO A 290 2.44 -28.62 -14.63
N ALA A 291 3.72 -28.30 -14.41
CA ALA A 291 4.48 -28.80 -13.26
C ALA A 291 3.99 -28.18 -11.93
N LEU A 292 3.57 -26.93 -11.94
CA LEU A 292 2.96 -26.28 -10.78
C LEU A 292 1.60 -26.91 -10.44
N CYS A 293 0.78 -27.19 -11.45
CA CYS A 293 -0.50 -27.87 -11.26
C CYS A 293 -0.31 -29.30 -10.67
N GLU A 294 0.74 -29.99 -11.07
CA GLU A 294 1.08 -31.30 -10.51
C GLU A 294 1.57 -31.19 -9.07
N ALA A 295 2.48 -30.24 -8.79
CA ALA A 295 2.98 -29.97 -7.44
C ALA A 295 1.86 -29.51 -6.47
N ALA A 296 0.77 -28.92 -6.99
CA ALA A 296 -0.39 -28.55 -6.18
C ALA A 296 -1.23 -29.76 -5.75
N ARG A 297 -1.21 -30.89 -6.50
CA ARG A 297 -2.03 -32.06 -6.22
C ARG A 297 -1.41 -33.01 -5.19
N SER A 298 -0.10 -32.98 -5.03
CA SER A 298 0.60 -33.97 -4.21
C SER A 298 1.76 -33.35 -3.44
N GLY A 299 2.09 -33.93 -2.30
CA GLY A 299 3.23 -33.53 -1.49
C GLY A 299 2.86 -32.77 -0.23
N ASP A 300 3.82 -32.05 0.29
CA ASP A 300 3.71 -31.25 1.52
C ASP A 300 2.75 -30.06 1.32
N THR A 301 1.97 -29.72 2.35
CA THR A 301 1.02 -28.59 2.32
C THR A 301 1.68 -27.28 1.88
N THR A 302 2.90 -27.00 2.37
CA THR A 302 3.61 -25.75 2.02
C THR A 302 3.95 -25.67 0.53
N VAL A 303 4.32 -26.79 -0.08
CA VAL A 303 4.61 -26.91 -1.51
C VAL A 303 3.34 -26.74 -2.33
N ARG A 304 2.25 -27.45 -1.93
CA ARG A 304 0.93 -27.38 -2.60
C ARG A 304 0.39 -25.96 -2.62
N VAL A 305 0.43 -25.27 -1.47
CA VAL A 305 0.00 -23.86 -1.34
C VAL A 305 0.87 -22.93 -2.19
N ALA A 306 2.21 -23.10 -2.17
CA ALA A 306 3.12 -22.30 -2.98
C ALA A 306 2.86 -22.48 -4.48
N ALA A 307 2.61 -23.72 -4.92
CA ALA A 307 2.31 -24.05 -6.30
C ALA A 307 0.98 -23.43 -6.77
N LEU A 308 -0.10 -23.52 -5.94
CA LEU A 308 -1.39 -22.89 -6.22
C LEU A 308 -1.28 -21.37 -6.35
N ARG A 309 -0.60 -20.71 -5.41
CA ARG A 309 -0.39 -19.26 -5.45
C ARG A 309 0.35 -18.83 -6.71
N THR A 310 1.42 -19.55 -7.06
CA THR A 310 2.20 -19.25 -8.27
C THR A 310 1.39 -19.52 -9.55
N ALA A 311 0.61 -20.59 -9.61
CA ALA A 311 -0.28 -20.87 -10.73
C ALA A 311 -1.35 -19.76 -10.90
N ALA A 312 -1.84 -19.21 -9.79
CA ALA A 312 -2.77 -18.08 -9.81
C ALA A 312 -2.15 -16.79 -10.37
N GLU A 313 -0.86 -16.53 -10.06
CA GLU A 313 -0.13 -15.37 -10.59
C GLU A 313 0.03 -15.41 -12.11
N PHE A 314 0.14 -16.59 -12.69
CA PHE A 314 0.20 -16.74 -14.15
C PHE A 314 -1.13 -16.42 -14.83
N GLY A 315 -2.25 -16.48 -14.12
CA GLY A 315 -3.56 -16.07 -14.60
C GLY A 315 -4.03 -16.79 -15.85
N ARG A 316 -3.69 -18.08 -16.02
CA ARG A 316 -4.02 -18.87 -17.21
C ARG A 316 -5.19 -19.81 -16.96
N ALA A 317 -6.12 -19.87 -17.92
CA ALA A 317 -7.29 -20.76 -17.84
C ALA A 317 -6.91 -22.24 -17.64
N ALA A 318 -5.73 -22.65 -18.09
CA ALA A 318 -5.22 -24.00 -17.89
C ALA A 318 -5.02 -24.41 -16.40
N ALA A 319 -4.99 -23.43 -15.47
CA ALA A 319 -4.97 -23.69 -14.03
C ALA A 319 -6.36 -23.91 -13.43
N LEU A 320 -7.45 -23.61 -14.15
CA LEU A 320 -8.81 -23.73 -13.65
C LEU A 320 -9.13 -25.11 -13.07
N PRO A 321 -8.79 -26.24 -13.74
CA PRO A 321 -9.12 -27.57 -13.19
C PRO A 321 -8.51 -27.84 -11.82
N VAL A 322 -7.22 -27.47 -11.61
CA VAL A 322 -6.56 -27.72 -10.32
C VAL A 322 -7.17 -26.89 -9.18
N PHE A 323 -7.61 -25.66 -9.45
CA PHE A 323 -8.29 -24.85 -8.45
C PHE A 323 -9.67 -25.41 -8.10
N LEU A 324 -10.43 -25.89 -9.10
CA LEU A 324 -11.73 -26.52 -8.87
C LEU A 324 -11.61 -27.83 -8.08
N ASP A 325 -10.59 -28.65 -8.38
CA ASP A 325 -10.32 -29.90 -7.67
C ASP A 325 -9.99 -29.65 -6.19
N LEU A 326 -9.21 -28.58 -5.90
CA LEU A 326 -8.63 -28.36 -4.58
C LEU A 326 -9.36 -27.29 -3.74
N MET A 327 -10.37 -26.61 -4.27
CA MET A 327 -11.12 -25.61 -3.49
C MET A 327 -11.91 -26.17 -2.32
N GLY A 328 -12.12 -27.48 -2.28
CA GLY A 328 -12.77 -28.23 -1.20
C GLY A 328 -11.82 -29.22 -0.53
N ASP A 329 -10.51 -29.01 -0.61
CA ASP A 329 -9.52 -29.88 0.04
C ASP A 329 -9.75 -29.91 1.56
N SER A 330 -9.45 -31.06 2.18
CA SER A 330 -9.57 -31.23 3.63
C SER A 330 -8.61 -30.36 4.43
N ASP A 331 -7.50 -29.94 3.81
CA ASP A 331 -6.56 -28.98 4.37
C ASP A 331 -7.06 -27.55 4.06
N PRO A 332 -7.38 -26.75 5.10
CA PRO A 332 -7.96 -25.42 4.93
C PRO A 332 -7.03 -24.44 4.20
N ASP A 333 -5.71 -24.58 4.32
CA ASP A 333 -4.75 -23.72 3.66
C ASP A 333 -4.70 -23.98 2.15
N ILE A 334 -4.82 -25.24 1.76
CA ILE A 334 -4.91 -25.65 0.36
C ILE A 334 -6.24 -25.19 -0.25
N ALA A 335 -7.35 -25.45 0.46
CA ALA A 335 -8.66 -24.99 0.00
C ALA A 335 -8.72 -23.47 -0.19
N ALA A 336 -8.20 -22.72 0.78
CA ALA A 336 -8.13 -21.26 0.71
C ALA A 336 -7.25 -20.78 -0.46
N ALA A 337 -6.08 -21.40 -0.68
CA ALA A 337 -5.20 -21.03 -1.79
C ALA A 337 -5.85 -21.32 -3.16
N ALA A 338 -6.59 -22.41 -3.29
CA ALA A 338 -7.33 -22.73 -4.52
C ALA A 338 -8.48 -21.75 -4.76
N GLN A 339 -9.25 -21.41 -3.73
CA GLN A 339 -10.31 -20.38 -3.80
C GLN A 339 -9.75 -19.01 -4.16
N ASP A 340 -8.62 -18.62 -3.59
CA ASP A 340 -7.92 -17.38 -3.96
C ASP A 340 -7.46 -17.40 -5.42
N GLY A 341 -7.00 -18.55 -5.90
CA GLY A 341 -6.68 -18.79 -7.30
C GLY A 341 -7.89 -18.54 -8.21
N LEU A 342 -9.03 -19.16 -7.90
CA LEU A 342 -10.29 -18.95 -8.64
C LEU A 342 -10.76 -17.51 -8.60
N ALA A 343 -10.61 -16.82 -7.46
CA ALA A 343 -11.00 -15.42 -7.33
C ALA A 343 -10.20 -14.50 -8.25
N ARG A 344 -8.94 -14.82 -8.54
CA ARG A 344 -8.02 -14.03 -9.37
C ARG A 344 -7.98 -14.43 -10.84
N LEU A 345 -8.38 -15.66 -11.15
CA LEU A 345 -8.29 -16.20 -12.51
C LEU A 345 -9.19 -15.40 -13.47
N PRO A 346 -8.65 -14.74 -14.51
CA PRO A 346 -9.46 -13.95 -15.43
C PRO A 346 -10.20 -14.86 -16.42
N GLY A 347 -11.28 -14.32 -16.99
CA GLY A 347 -11.98 -14.93 -18.13
C GLY A 347 -13.32 -15.56 -17.76
N ARG A 348 -14.18 -15.65 -18.78
CA ARG A 348 -15.55 -16.19 -18.67
C ARG A 348 -15.58 -17.67 -18.29
N GLU A 349 -14.57 -18.44 -18.69
CA GLU A 349 -14.50 -19.88 -18.37
C GLU A 349 -14.48 -20.12 -16.85
N ALA A 350 -13.74 -19.28 -16.10
CA ALA A 350 -13.72 -19.31 -14.64
C ALA A 350 -15.08 -18.91 -14.05
N ASP A 351 -15.70 -17.86 -14.59
CA ASP A 351 -17.02 -17.41 -14.14
C ASP A 351 -18.09 -18.47 -14.39
N ASP A 352 -18.12 -19.06 -15.57
CA ASP A 352 -19.06 -20.13 -15.93
C ASP A 352 -18.86 -21.39 -15.06
N ALA A 353 -17.61 -21.71 -14.72
CA ALA A 353 -17.30 -22.83 -13.83
C ALA A 353 -17.81 -22.56 -12.40
N ILE A 354 -17.62 -21.35 -11.86
CA ILE A 354 -18.10 -20.95 -10.55
C ILE A 354 -19.64 -20.94 -10.50
N ILE A 355 -20.31 -20.48 -11.56
CA ILE A 355 -21.78 -20.54 -11.67
C ILE A 355 -22.26 -21.99 -11.66
N ARG A 356 -21.61 -22.87 -12.43
CA ARG A 356 -21.95 -24.31 -12.40
C ARG A 356 -21.73 -24.95 -11.03
N LEU A 357 -20.70 -24.55 -10.28
CA LEU A 357 -20.52 -24.99 -8.90
C LEU A 357 -21.68 -24.58 -7.99
N LEU A 358 -22.22 -23.38 -8.17
CA LEU A 358 -23.38 -22.94 -7.41
C LEU A 358 -24.63 -23.75 -7.74
N THR A 359 -24.87 -24.09 -9.02
CA THR A 359 -26.08 -24.79 -9.47
C THR A 359 -26.02 -26.31 -9.26
N ASP A 360 -24.91 -26.92 -9.64
CA ASP A 360 -24.79 -28.40 -9.77
C ASP A 360 -23.70 -28.98 -8.86
N GLY A 361 -22.93 -28.15 -8.18
CA GLY A 361 -21.83 -28.61 -7.34
C GLY A 361 -22.26 -29.29 -6.03
N PRO A 362 -21.33 -29.98 -5.34
CA PRO A 362 -21.57 -30.51 -4.00
C PRO A 362 -21.97 -29.40 -3.01
N SER A 363 -22.86 -29.71 -2.05
CA SER A 363 -23.38 -28.72 -1.08
C SER A 363 -22.27 -27.96 -0.35
N ALA A 364 -21.18 -28.62 0.05
CA ALA A 364 -20.04 -27.99 0.69
C ALA A 364 -19.32 -26.93 -0.19
N GLN A 365 -19.37 -27.06 -1.53
CA GLN A 365 -18.71 -26.14 -2.45
C GLN A 365 -19.63 -25.00 -2.91
N ARG A 366 -20.95 -25.13 -2.78
CA ARG A 366 -21.90 -24.08 -3.18
C ARG A 366 -21.75 -22.82 -2.35
N GLY A 367 -21.48 -22.94 -1.04
CA GLY A 367 -21.16 -21.83 -0.17
C GLY A 367 -19.91 -21.05 -0.64
N ALA A 368 -18.83 -21.79 -0.94
CA ALA A 368 -17.62 -21.19 -1.48
C ALA A 368 -17.84 -20.52 -2.86
N ALA A 369 -18.72 -21.12 -3.70
CA ALA A 369 -19.09 -20.51 -4.98
C ALA A 369 -19.80 -19.15 -4.79
N LEU A 370 -20.70 -19.03 -3.80
CA LEU A 370 -21.35 -17.75 -3.46
C LEU A 370 -20.31 -16.66 -3.07
N ASP A 371 -19.32 -17.03 -2.27
CA ASP A 371 -18.28 -16.09 -1.85
C ASP A 371 -17.38 -15.69 -3.03
N LEU A 372 -17.05 -16.62 -3.93
CA LEU A 372 -16.31 -16.34 -5.16
C LEU A 372 -17.10 -15.41 -6.08
N ILE A 373 -18.41 -15.62 -6.26
CA ILE A 373 -19.30 -14.77 -7.04
C ILE A 373 -19.26 -13.34 -6.53
N ALA A 374 -19.34 -13.14 -5.20
CA ALA A 374 -19.27 -11.81 -4.59
C ALA A 374 -17.88 -11.18 -4.74
N ARG A 375 -16.80 -11.92 -4.43
CA ARG A 375 -15.42 -11.45 -4.54
C ARG A 375 -15.06 -11.00 -5.96
N ARG A 376 -15.55 -11.72 -6.97
CA ARG A 376 -15.35 -11.42 -8.39
C ARG A 376 -16.36 -10.40 -8.94
N ARG A 377 -17.38 -10.02 -8.15
CA ARG A 377 -18.48 -9.13 -8.54
C ARG A 377 -19.17 -9.58 -9.83
N MET A 378 -19.53 -10.85 -9.89
CA MET A 378 -20.07 -11.50 -11.09
C MET A 378 -21.54 -11.13 -11.32
N ALA A 379 -21.82 -10.05 -12.06
CA ALA A 379 -23.18 -9.69 -12.45
C ALA A 379 -23.86 -10.79 -13.28
N SER A 380 -23.10 -11.56 -14.06
CA SER A 380 -23.60 -12.70 -14.84
C SER A 380 -24.18 -13.83 -13.98
N ALA A 381 -23.82 -13.90 -12.69
CA ALA A 381 -24.31 -14.92 -11.77
C ALA A 381 -25.67 -14.56 -11.13
N VAL A 382 -26.20 -13.36 -11.33
CA VAL A 382 -27.48 -12.92 -10.74
C VAL A 382 -28.64 -13.89 -11.02
N PRO A 383 -28.83 -14.43 -12.23
CA PRO A 383 -29.87 -15.45 -12.46
C PRO A 383 -29.69 -16.73 -11.62
N ALA A 384 -28.45 -17.20 -11.47
CA ALA A 384 -28.15 -18.38 -10.65
C ALA A 384 -28.33 -18.10 -9.14
N LEU A 385 -28.03 -16.89 -8.68
CA LEU A 385 -28.30 -16.45 -7.31
C LEU A 385 -29.81 -16.46 -6.99
N PHE A 386 -30.67 -16.01 -7.92
CA PHE A 386 -32.12 -16.10 -7.75
C PHE A 386 -32.60 -17.55 -7.70
N ALA A 387 -32.04 -18.44 -8.52
CA ALA A 387 -32.35 -19.87 -8.44
C ALA A 387 -31.94 -20.45 -7.08
N ALA A 388 -30.76 -20.12 -6.59
CA ALA A 388 -30.28 -20.56 -5.27
C ALA A 388 -31.16 -19.96 -4.13
N ALA A 389 -31.60 -18.70 -4.26
CA ALA A 389 -32.45 -18.03 -3.27
C ALA A 389 -33.87 -18.65 -3.16
N THR A 390 -34.31 -19.45 -4.15
CA THR A 390 -35.56 -20.18 -4.14
C THR A 390 -35.39 -21.72 -3.99
N GLY A 391 -34.15 -22.18 -3.81
CA GLY A 391 -33.80 -23.59 -3.69
C GLY A 391 -34.24 -24.24 -2.37
N ALA A 392 -33.98 -25.53 -2.23
CA ALA A 392 -34.42 -26.30 -1.06
C ALA A 392 -33.55 -26.07 0.21
N GLU A 393 -32.28 -25.66 0.06
CA GLU A 393 -31.34 -25.54 1.17
C GLU A 393 -31.47 -24.19 1.88
N PRO A 394 -31.92 -24.12 3.17
CA PRO A 394 -32.18 -22.84 3.85
C PRO A 394 -30.97 -21.93 3.99
N GLU A 395 -29.79 -22.48 4.31
CA GLU A 395 -28.56 -21.71 4.48
C GLU A 395 -28.10 -21.10 3.14
N LEU A 396 -28.18 -21.89 2.07
CA LEU A 396 -27.83 -21.43 0.73
C LEU A 396 -28.80 -20.34 0.24
N ARG A 397 -30.13 -20.52 0.50
CA ARG A 397 -31.13 -19.48 0.18
C ARG A 397 -30.78 -18.16 0.85
N LEU A 398 -30.56 -18.20 2.17
CA LEU A 398 -30.24 -17.01 2.95
C LEU A 398 -28.98 -16.31 2.45
N ALA A 399 -27.91 -17.10 2.19
CA ALA A 399 -26.66 -16.57 1.66
C ALA A 399 -26.84 -15.97 0.25
N ALA A 400 -27.59 -16.63 -0.63
CA ALA A 400 -27.87 -16.13 -1.98
C ALA A 400 -28.68 -14.82 -1.96
N ILE A 401 -29.68 -14.67 -1.08
CA ILE A 401 -30.45 -13.44 -0.91
C ILE A 401 -29.51 -12.27 -0.51
N ARG A 402 -28.57 -12.50 0.42
CA ARG A 402 -27.60 -11.48 0.82
C ARG A 402 -26.70 -11.06 -0.34
N LYS A 403 -26.21 -12.03 -1.14
CA LYS A 403 -25.35 -11.73 -2.31
C LYS A 403 -26.12 -11.01 -3.44
N LEU A 404 -27.42 -11.26 -3.58
CA LEU A 404 -28.26 -10.47 -4.48
C LEU A 404 -28.30 -9.00 -4.07
N GLY A 405 -28.34 -8.66 -2.79
CA GLY A 405 -28.25 -7.27 -2.32
C GLY A 405 -26.95 -6.57 -2.74
N GLU A 406 -25.85 -7.31 -2.81
CA GLU A 406 -24.56 -6.78 -3.24
C GLU A 406 -24.49 -6.58 -4.77
N LEU A 407 -25.02 -7.53 -5.55
CA LEU A 407 -24.73 -7.68 -6.98
C LEU A 407 -25.90 -7.31 -7.91
N ALA A 408 -27.15 -7.43 -7.46
CA ALA A 408 -28.30 -7.15 -8.29
C ALA A 408 -28.42 -5.66 -8.61
N GLU A 409 -28.92 -5.36 -9.81
CA GLU A 409 -29.21 -4.02 -10.28
C GLU A 409 -30.67 -3.61 -9.99
N PRO A 410 -31.03 -2.32 -10.04
CA PRO A 410 -32.39 -1.86 -9.78
C PRO A 410 -33.49 -2.51 -10.66
N SER A 411 -33.15 -2.96 -11.85
CA SER A 411 -34.05 -3.72 -12.73
C SER A 411 -34.53 -5.05 -12.14
N GLU A 412 -33.79 -5.60 -11.17
CA GLU A 412 -34.12 -6.85 -10.49
C GLU A 412 -35.04 -6.65 -9.25
N LEU A 413 -35.42 -5.42 -8.95
CA LEU A 413 -36.26 -5.11 -7.79
C LEU A 413 -37.57 -5.90 -7.74
N PRO A 414 -38.30 -6.12 -8.85
CA PRO A 414 -39.52 -6.95 -8.80
C PRO A 414 -39.27 -8.36 -8.30
N ARG A 415 -38.19 -8.98 -8.73
CA ARG A 415 -37.80 -10.34 -8.31
C ARG A 415 -37.39 -10.41 -6.84
N LEU A 416 -36.70 -9.36 -6.33
CA LEU A 416 -36.37 -9.26 -4.91
C LEU A 416 -37.63 -9.10 -4.04
N LEU A 417 -38.64 -8.34 -4.51
CA LEU A 417 -39.91 -8.23 -3.85
C LEU A 417 -40.68 -9.57 -3.83
N ASP A 418 -40.54 -10.37 -4.89
CA ASP A 418 -41.11 -11.72 -4.92
C ASP A 418 -40.39 -12.66 -3.92
N LEU A 419 -39.06 -12.54 -3.76
CA LEU A 419 -38.32 -13.26 -2.70
C LEU A 419 -38.82 -12.88 -1.30
N LEU A 420 -39.02 -11.59 -1.02
CA LEU A 420 -39.60 -11.14 0.24
C LEU A 420 -41.00 -11.72 0.45
N ALA A 421 -41.83 -11.75 -0.59
CA ALA A 421 -43.19 -12.35 -0.53
C ALA A 421 -43.14 -13.86 -0.26
N GLY A 422 -42.13 -14.57 -0.75
CA GLY A 422 -41.92 -15.99 -0.57
C GLY A 422 -41.08 -16.40 0.66
N ALA A 423 -40.51 -15.45 1.40
CA ALA A 423 -39.59 -15.72 2.52
C ALA A 423 -40.22 -16.64 3.57
N ALA A 424 -39.53 -17.70 3.93
CA ALA A 424 -40.08 -18.78 4.78
C ALA A 424 -39.93 -18.50 6.29
N ASN A 425 -38.98 -17.62 6.68
CA ASN A 425 -38.63 -17.35 8.07
C ASN A 425 -38.18 -15.91 8.28
N PRO A 426 -38.08 -15.42 9.53
CA PRO A 426 -37.70 -14.04 9.81
C PRO A 426 -36.31 -13.65 9.26
N ALA A 427 -35.32 -14.57 9.24
CA ALA A 427 -33.98 -14.29 8.74
C ALA A 427 -33.99 -14.02 7.20
N GLU A 428 -34.81 -14.77 6.46
CA GLU A 428 -35.00 -14.55 5.02
C GLU A 428 -35.76 -13.21 4.76
N VAL A 429 -36.75 -12.87 5.60
CA VAL A 429 -37.43 -11.57 5.52
C VAL A 429 -36.45 -10.42 5.71
N GLU A 430 -35.61 -10.50 6.72
CA GLU A 430 -34.57 -9.50 7.01
C GLU A 430 -33.54 -9.39 5.89
N ALA A 431 -33.04 -10.52 5.39
CA ALA A 431 -32.08 -10.53 4.28
C ALA A 431 -32.68 -9.96 3.00
N ALA A 432 -33.92 -10.28 2.67
CA ALA A 432 -34.63 -9.75 1.52
C ALA A 432 -34.89 -8.22 1.67
N GLU A 433 -35.28 -7.77 2.86
CA GLU A 433 -35.40 -6.34 3.18
C GLU A 433 -34.09 -5.59 2.92
N GLN A 434 -32.96 -6.11 3.44
CA GLN A 434 -31.65 -5.52 3.26
C GLN A 434 -31.24 -5.51 1.78
N ALA A 435 -31.50 -6.59 1.04
CA ALA A 435 -31.21 -6.68 -0.40
C ALA A 435 -32.04 -5.66 -1.20
N ILE A 436 -33.36 -5.58 -0.95
CA ILE A 436 -34.24 -4.60 -1.59
C ILE A 436 -33.78 -3.19 -1.32
N ARG A 437 -33.46 -2.87 -0.06
CA ARG A 437 -32.96 -1.55 0.34
C ARG A 437 -31.65 -1.21 -0.39
N ALA A 438 -30.69 -2.14 -0.38
CA ALA A 438 -29.39 -1.92 -1.01
C ALA A 438 -29.52 -1.67 -2.53
N VAL A 439 -30.34 -2.46 -3.21
CA VAL A 439 -30.59 -2.34 -4.65
C VAL A 439 -31.36 -1.07 -4.98
N SER A 440 -32.38 -0.74 -4.20
CA SER A 440 -33.19 0.47 -4.43
C SER A 440 -32.38 1.76 -4.25
N LEU A 441 -31.40 1.78 -3.35
CA LEU A 441 -30.51 2.92 -3.13
C LEU A 441 -29.46 3.10 -4.24
N LYS A 442 -29.22 2.10 -5.09
CA LYS A 442 -28.38 2.23 -6.29
C LYS A 442 -29.07 3.05 -7.40
N ALA A 443 -30.39 3.10 -7.41
CA ALA A 443 -31.13 3.90 -8.38
C ALA A 443 -31.07 5.40 -8.00
N PRO A 444 -30.87 6.32 -8.97
CA PRO A 444 -31.13 7.72 -8.72
C PRO A 444 -32.60 7.86 -8.28
N ALA A 445 -32.88 8.67 -7.24
CA ALA A 445 -34.17 8.83 -6.55
C ALA A 445 -35.40 8.62 -7.47
N SER A 446 -35.71 7.39 -7.83
CA SER A 446 -36.71 7.08 -8.80
C SER A 446 -38.03 6.81 -8.08
N ALA A 447 -39.02 7.66 -8.37
CA ALA A 447 -40.43 7.43 -7.99
C ALA A 447 -40.90 6.01 -8.35
N ASP A 448 -40.21 5.33 -9.25
CA ASP A 448 -40.51 3.98 -9.70
C ASP A 448 -40.23 2.91 -8.65
N CYS A 449 -39.06 2.94 -7.96
CA CYS A 449 -38.77 2.00 -6.87
C CYS A 449 -39.78 2.12 -5.72
N VAL A 450 -40.12 3.36 -5.33
CA VAL A 450 -41.14 3.61 -4.30
C VAL A 450 -42.49 3.03 -4.72
N SER A 451 -42.90 3.23 -5.99
CA SER A 451 -44.15 2.71 -6.52
C SER A 451 -44.25 1.20 -6.51
N GLN A 452 -43.13 0.51 -6.87
CA GLN A 452 -43.06 -0.95 -6.85
C GLN A 452 -43.18 -1.50 -5.44
N VAL A 453 -42.51 -0.86 -4.47
CA VAL A 453 -42.56 -1.26 -3.05
C VAL A 453 -43.97 -1.04 -2.47
N GLU A 454 -44.60 0.14 -2.76
CA GLU A 454 -45.97 0.46 -2.34
C GLU A 454 -47.00 -0.55 -2.86
N ALA A 455 -46.88 -0.96 -4.13
CA ALA A 455 -47.81 -1.91 -4.74
C ALA A 455 -47.86 -3.26 -3.99
N ARG A 456 -46.78 -3.62 -3.27
CA ARG A 456 -46.73 -4.87 -2.48
C ARG A 456 -47.28 -4.73 -1.06
N LEU A 457 -47.46 -3.51 -0.52
CA LEU A 457 -47.92 -3.30 0.86
C LEU A 457 -49.30 -3.89 1.14
N ALA A 458 -50.23 -3.73 0.21
CA ALA A 458 -51.62 -4.14 0.42
C ALA A 458 -51.78 -5.67 0.63
N GLN A 459 -50.90 -6.47 0.02
CA GLN A 459 -50.98 -7.95 0.04
C GLN A 459 -49.99 -8.57 1.01
N ALA A 460 -49.11 -7.77 1.63
CA ALA A 460 -48.06 -8.27 2.50
C ALA A 460 -48.58 -8.69 3.89
N SER A 461 -48.10 -9.82 4.41
CA SER A 461 -48.32 -10.19 5.82
C SER A 461 -47.64 -9.18 6.76
N PRO A 462 -48.04 -9.08 8.04
CA PRO A 462 -47.53 -8.04 8.95
C PRO A 462 -45.99 -7.96 9.01
N PRO A 463 -45.20 -9.05 9.15
CA PRO A 463 -43.75 -8.95 9.16
C PRO A 463 -43.16 -8.40 7.86
N ARG A 464 -43.70 -8.82 6.71
CA ARG A 464 -43.26 -8.36 5.39
C ARG A 464 -43.66 -6.91 5.14
N LYS A 465 -44.87 -6.51 5.63
CA LYS A 465 -45.32 -5.11 5.56
C LYS A 465 -44.42 -4.20 6.38
N CYS A 466 -44.00 -4.62 7.57
CA CYS A 466 -43.02 -3.90 8.37
C CYS A 466 -41.66 -3.76 7.65
N ALA A 467 -41.19 -4.81 6.96
CA ALA A 467 -39.97 -4.75 6.14
C ALA A 467 -40.11 -3.72 5.00
N LEU A 468 -41.20 -3.76 4.25
CA LEU A 468 -41.49 -2.81 3.16
C LEU A 468 -41.58 -1.35 3.66
N LEU A 469 -42.18 -1.11 4.84
CA LEU A 469 -42.22 0.24 5.44
C LEU A 469 -40.81 0.75 5.80
N ARG A 470 -39.91 -0.11 6.31
CA ARG A 470 -38.52 0.25 6.56
C ARG A 470 -37.75 0.56 5.27
N VAL A 471 -38.01 -0.19 4.20
CA VAL A 471 -37.47 0.11 2.86
C VAL A 471 -37.94 1.48 2.38
N LEU A 472 -39.27 1.77 2.47
CA LEU A 472 -39.82 3.07 2.09
C LEU A 472 -39.21 4.21 2.91
N GLY A 473 -38.99 4.01 4.21
CA GLY A 473 -38.30 4.98 5.06
C GLY A 473 -36.86 5.28 4.60
N ALA A 474 -36.16 4.30 4.12
CA ALA A 474 -34.80 4.46 3.59
C ALA A 474 -34.78 5.16 2.21
N LEU A 475 -35.80 4.95 1.37
CA LEU A 475 -35.95 5.59 0.07
C LEU A 475 -36.36 7.06 0.20
N GLY A 476 -37.22 7.38 1.18
CA GLY A 476 -37.68 8.72 1.41
C GLY A 476 -38.65 9.24 0.33
N GLY A 477 -38.90 10.53 0.38
CA GLY A 477 -39.74 11.23 -0.58
C GLY A 477 -41.24 11.25 -0.26
N PRO A 478 -42.02 12.10 -0.95
CA PRO A 478 -43.40 12.38 -0.56
C PRO A 478 -44.34 11.16 -0.63
N ARG A 479 -44.12 10.26 -1.60
CA ARG A 479 -44.90 9.02 -1.73
C ARG A 479 -44.65 8.05 -0.59
N ALA A 480 -43.37 7.82 -0.25
CA ALA A 480 -42.98 6.96 0.88
C ALA A 480 -43.55 7.52 2.19
N LEU A 481 -43.50 8.85 2.39
CA LEU A 481 -44.11 9.51 3.55
C LEU A 481 -45.60 9.27 3.60
N SER A 482 -46.32 9.38 2.46
CA SER A 482 -47.76 9.12 2.36
C SER A 482 -48.10 7.67 2.73
N ALA A 483 -47.29 6.70 2.28
CA ALA A 483 -47.47 5.29 2.63
C ALA A 483 -47.29 5.05 4.14
N LEU A 484 -46.28 5.68 4.77
CA LEU A 484 -46.06 5.61 6.21
C LEU A 484 -47.22 6.24 7.00
N ARG A 485 -47.76 7.37 6.55
CA ARG A 485 -48.97 7.98 7.15
C ARG A 485 -50.16 7.02 7.12
N GLY A 486 -50.37 6.34 5.99
CA GLY A 486 -51.41 5.30 5.86
C GLY A 486 -51.19 4.15 6.86
N ALA A 487 -49.95 3.74 7.11
CA ALA A 487 -49.64 2.67 8.02
C ALA A 487 -49.85 3.00 9.52
N LEU A 488 -49.91 4.29 9.87
CA LEU A 488 -50.22 4.73 11.24
C LEU A 488 -51.63 4.33 11.70
N SER A 489 -52.55 4.13 10.75
CA SER A 489 -53.93 3.70 11.01
C SER A 489 -54.16 2.21 10.78
N ASP A 490 -53.11 1.43 10.59
CA ASP A 490 -53.21 -0.02 10.38
C ASP A 490 -53.79 -0.71 11.63
N PRO A 491 -54.69 -1.69 11.51
CA PRO A 491 -55.24 -2.40 12.65
C PRO A 491 -54.17 -3.18 13.44
N ASN A 492 -53.09 -3.59 12.79
CA ASN A 492 -51.99 -4.32 13.46
C ASN A 492 -51.07 -3.37 14.22
N PRO A 493 -50.86 -3.60 15.56
CA PRO A 493 -50.04 -2.71 16.39
C PRO A 493 -48.56 -2.73 16.02
N GLU A 494 -48.04 -3.84 15.49
CA GLU A 494 -46.65 -3.96 15.07
C GLU A 494 -46.35 -3.11 13.83
N ILE A 495 -47.30 -3.04 12.89
CA ILE A 495 -47.21 -2.20 11.70
C ILE A 495 -47.22 -0.72 12.11
N ARG A 496 -48.17 -0.31 13.01
CA ARG A 496 -48.20 1.06 13.55
C ARG A 496 -46.90 1.43 14.26
N ALA A 497 -46.40 0.56 15.15
CA ALA A 497 -45.14 0.79 15.84
C ALA A 497 -43.94 0.90 14.90
N THR A 498 -43.92 0.10 13.82
CA THR A 498 -42.91 0.20 12.77
C THR A 498 -42.97 1.52 12.03
N ALA A 499 -44.19 1.97 11.64
CA ALA A 499 -44.37 3.25 10.99
C ALA A 499 -43.92 4.44 11.86
N ILE A 500 -44.21 4.42 13.18
CA ILE A 500 -43.74 5.41 14.15
C ILE A 500 -42.21 5.46 14.19
N ARG A 501 -41.55 4.30 14.28
CA ARG A 501 -40.08 4.25 14.33
C ARG A 501 -39.46 4.78 13.03
N VAL A 502 -39.97 4.35 11.89
CA VAL A 502 -39.48 4.82 10.58
C VAL A 502 -39.68 6.32 10.41
N LEU A 503 -40.80 6.88 10.85
CA LEU A 503 -40.99 8.32 10.87
C LEU A 503 -40.05 9.04 11.85
N GLY A 504 -39.78 8.45 13.01
CA GLY A 504 -38.81 8.98 13.96
C GLY A 504 -37.40 9.14 13.37
N ASP A 505 -37.04 8.25 12.43
CA ASP A 505 -35.76 8.28 11.70
C ASP A 505 -35.82 9.03 10.37
N TRP A 506 -36.96 9.64 10.01
CA TRP A 506 -37.19 10.31 8.73
C TRP A 506 -36.16 11.43 8.47
N GLY A 507 -35.61 11.50 7.25
CA GLY A 507 -34.48 12.37 6.93
C GLY A 507 -34.80 13.84 6.65
N THR A 508 -36.05 14.20 6.36
CA THR A 508 -36.48 15.54 5.90
C THR A 508 -37.57 16.14 6.78
N ALA A 509 -37.69 17.47 6.81
CA ALA A 509 -38.56 18.18 7.73
C ALA A 509 -40.06 18.03 7.46
N ASP A 510 -40.46 17.48 6.33
CA ASP A 510 -41.82 17.23 5.93
C ASP A 510 -42.58 16.22 6.83
N ALA A 511 -41.85 15.41 7.60
CA ALA A 511 -42.41 14.52 8.61
C ALA A 511 -42.61 15.19 9.99
N ALA A 512 -42.09 16.40 10.22
CA ALA A 512 -42.15 17.02 11.54
C ALA A 512 -43.60 17.26 12.05
N PRO A 513 -44.58 17.69 11.22
CA PRO A 513 -45.99 17.81 11.66
C PRO A 513 -46.56 16.47 12.12
N ASP A 514 -46.24 15.37 11.42
CA ASP A 514 -46.72 14.03 11.79
C ASP A 514 -46.12 13.58 13.13
N LEU A 515 -44.81 13.79 13.33
CA LEU A 515 -44.12 13.46 14.57
C LEU A 515 -44.69 14.24 15.76
N LEU A 516 -44.97 15.53 15.60
CA LEU A 516 -45.59 16.34 16.65
C LEU A 516 -47.02 15.88 16.97
N ALA A 517 -47.81 15.56 15.96
CA ALA A 517 -49.16 15.04 16.14
C ALA A 517 -49.14 13.68 16.86
N LEU A 518 -48.23 12.79 16.46
CA LEU A 518 -48.04 11.49 17.10
C LEU A 518 -47.56 11.63 18.54
N ALA A 519 -46.63 12.54 18.83
CA ALA A 519 -46.12 12.79 20.19
C ALA A 519 -47.24 13.29 21.13
N ARG A 520 -48.21 14.08 20.59
CA ARG A 520 -49.37 14.54 21.36
C ARG A 520 -50.39 13.45 21.67
N SER A 521 -50.56 12.51 20.72
CA SER A 521 -51.53 11.41 20.86
C SER A 521 -50.92 10.10 21.33
N ALA A 522 -49.62 10.05 21.61
CA ALA A 522 -48.93 8.85 22.03
C ALA A 522 -49.49 8.27 23.30
N THR A 523 -49.79 6.98 23.31
CA THR A 523 -50.30 6.23 24.48
C THR A 523 -49.18 5.63 25.28
N THR A 524 -47.97 5.54 24.74
CA THR A 524 -46.78 5.03 25.46
C THR A 524 -45.70 6.10 25.52
N ALA A 525 -44.95 6.12 26.63
CA ALA A 525 -43.80 7.03 26.79
C ALA A 525 -42.73 6.78 25.71
N THR A 526 -42.58 5.54 25.24
CA THR A 526 -41.62 5.13 24.23
C THR A 526 -41.96 5.78 22.88
N ASP A 527 -43.20 5.68 22.44
CA ASP A 527 -43.62 6.26 21.15
C ASP A 527 -43.53 7.79 21.19
N GLN A 528 -43.94 8.41 22.33
CA GLN A 528 -43.80 9.85 22.55
C GLN A 528 -42.32 10.28 22.40
N MET A 529 -41.40 9.54 23.03
CA MET A 529 -40.00 9.87 22.99
C MET A 529 -39.36 9.66 21.62
N ILE A 530 -39.76 8.60 20.87
CA ILE A 530 -39.33 8.38 19.48
C ILE A 530 -39.72 9.57 18.61
N CYS A 531 -40.99 9.97 18.70
CA CYS A 531 -41.53 11.09 17.90
C CYS A 531 -40.86 12.42 18.28
N LEU A 532 -40.71 12.70 19.57
CA LEU A 532 -40.06 13.91 20.04
C LEU A 532 -38.58 14.00 19.61
N ARG A 533 -37.83 12.90 19.77
CA ARG A 533 -36.44 12.80 19.32
C ARG A 533 -36.34 13.03 17.80
N GLY A 534 -37.20 12.39 17.02
CA GLY A 534 -37.26 12.56 15.57
C GLY A 534 -37.51 14.02 15.17
N CYS A 535 -38.53 14.66 15.76
CA CYS A 535 -38.85 16.06 15.50
C CYS A 535 -37.69 17.01 15.85
N LEU A 536 -37.09 16.85 17.02
CA LEU A 536 -35.96 17.68 17.49
C LEU A 536 -34.70 17.46 16.64
N ARG A 537 -34.46 16.24 16.17
CA ARG A 537 -33.38 15.94 15.22
C ARG A 537 -33.59 16.67 13.89
N LEU A 538 -34.83 16.68 13.38
CA LEU A 538 -35.18 17.44 12.18
C LEU A 538 -35.05 18.96 12.40
N ALA A 539 -35.42 19.47 13.58
CA ALA A 539 -35.20 20.88 13.94
C ALA A 539 -33.69 21.25 13.98
N GLY A 540 -32.82 20.26 14.12
CA GLY A 540 -31.34 20.43 14.06
C GLY A 540 -30.79 20.54 12.64
N LEU A 541 -31.56 20.28 11.58
CA LEU A 541 -31.06 20.31 10.19
C LEU A 541 -30.61 21.73 9.80
N PRO A 542 -29.37 21.89 9.29
CA PRO A 542 -28.80 23.22 8.99
C PRO A 542 -29.50 23.94 7.82
N ASP A 543 -30.07 23.17 6.91
CA ASP A 543 -30.69 23.71 5.68
C ASP A 543 -32.10 24.30 5.90
N LEU A 544 -32.65 24.13 7.12
CA LEU A 544 -33.95 24.71 7.45
C LEU A 544 -33.80 26.16 7.96
N PRO A 545 -34.75 27.07 7.58
CA PRO A 545 -34.81 28.41 8.14
C PRO A 545 -34.88 28.39 9.66
N VAL A 546 -34.17 29.30 10.32
CA VAL A 546 -34.11 29.38 11.80
C VAL A 546 -35.50 29.51 12.43
N ASP A 547 -36.41 30.29 11.79
CA ASP A 547 -37.76 30.47 12.28
C ASP A 547 -38.58 29.17 12.26
N GLN A 548 -38.44 28.36 11.22
CA GLN A 548 -39.08 27.05 11.13
C GLN A 548 -38.51 26.07 12.19
N ARG A 549 -37.20 26.05 12.36
CA ARG A 549 -36.54 25.26 13.40
C ARG A 549 -36.99 25.65 14.81
N LEU A 550 -37.11 26.96 15.06
CA LEU A 550 -37.57 27.49 16.34
C LEU A 550 -39.06 27.15 16.59
N ALA A 551 -39.90 27.22 15.55
CA ALA A 551 -41.29 26.81 15.65
C ALA A 551 -41.45 25.34 16.05
N MET A 552 -40.68 24.45 15.42
CA MET A 552 -40.63 23.02 15.79
C MET A 552 -40.18 22.83 17.25
N CYS A 553 -39.15 23.54 17.72
CA CYS A 553 -38.70 23.49 19.10
C CYS A 553 -39.76 24.00 20.09
N ARG A 554 -40.51 25.05 19.75
CA ARG A 554 -41.60 25.57 20.61
C ARG A 554 -42.73 24.55 20.78
N GLU A 555 -43.15 23.90 19.70
CA GLU A 555 -44.15 22.84 19.77
C GLU A 555 -43.65 21.62 20.54
N ALA A 556 -42.41 21.24 20.33
CA ALA A 556 -41.76 20.14 21.08
C ALA A 556 -41.64 20.45 22.58
N ALA A 557 -41.35 21.69 22.95
CA ALA A 557 -41.25 22.12 24.37
C ALA A 557 -42.51 21.83 25.19
N ALA A 558 -43.68 22.00 24.57
CA ALA A 558 -44.96 21.69 25.22
C ALA A 558 -45.19 20.19 25.46
N LEU A 559 -44.40 19.33 24.80
CA LEU A 559 -44.51 17.87 24.81
C LEU A 559 -43.38 17.23 25.64
N ALA A 560 -42.28 17.93 25.89
CA ALA A 560 -41.11 17.47 26.64
C ALA A 560 -41.41 17.50 28.15
N SER A 561 -42.07 16.45 28.64
CA SER A 561 -42.54 16.37 30.05
C SER A 561 -41.51 15.83 31.03
N ASN A 562 -40.50 15.08 30.54
CA ASN A 562 -39.46 14.48 31.34
C ASN A 562 -38.06 15.09 31.05
N ASP A 563 -37.09 14.86 31.92
CA ASP A 563 -35.74 15.41 31.76
C ASP A 563 -35.07 14.99 30.45
N GLU A 564 -35.25 13.76 30.00
CA GLU A 564 -34.67 13.29 28.73
C GLU A 564 -35.20 14.08 27.52
N GLY A 565 -36.51 14.28 27.43
CA GLY A 565 -37.11 15.10 26.39
C GLY A 565 -36.68 16.55 26.44
N LYS A 566 -36.57 17.13 27.65
CA LYS A 566 -36.09 18.51 27.86
C LYS A 566 -34.62 18.65 27.45
N LYS A 567 -33.77 17.66 27.75
CA LYS A 567 -32.37 17.66 27.33
C LYS A 567 -32.23 17.58 25.80
N LEU A 568 -33.03 16.77 25.13
CA LEU A 568 -33.09 16.73 23.66
C LEU A 568 -33.51 18.08 23.06
N LEU A 569 -34.51 18.72 23.66
CA LEU A 569 -34.96 20.07 23.25
C LEU A 569 -33.83 21.09 23.40
N LEU A 570 -33.14 21.10 24.54
CA LEU A 570 -32.02 22.01 24.81
C LEU A 570 -30.86 21.79 23.84
N ALA A 571 -30.56 20.54 23.52
CA ALA A 571 -29.56 20.22 22.51
C ALA A 571 -29.95 20.78 21.12
N ALA A 572 -31.21 20.64 20.72
CA ALA A 572 -31.71 21.20 19.46
C ALA A 572 -31.68 22.74 19.47
N LEU A 573 -32.16 23.39 20.54
CA LEU A 573 -32.11 24.84 20.71
C LEU A 573 -30.67 25.35 20.64
N GLY A 574 -29.75 24.68 21.33
CA GLY A 574 -28.32 24.99 21.33
C GLY A 574 -27.70 25.08 19.94
N THR A 575 -28.31 24.50 18.90
CA THR A 575 -27.86 24.62 17.50
C THR A 575 -28.37 25.89 16.78
N LEU A 576 -29.34 26.59 17.35
CA LEU A 576 -29.98 27.77 16.73
C LEU A 576 -29.17 29.05 16.94
N THR A 577 -29.33 29.99 16.04
CA THR A 577 -28.78 31.35 16.15
C THR A 577 -29.94 32.34 16.24
N SER A 578 -30.68 32.25 17.35
CA SER A 578 -31.87 33.09 17.61
C SER A 578 -31.92 33.47 19.09
N VAL A 579 -32.23 34.70 19.40
CA VAL A 579 -32.42 35.18 20.78
C VAL A 579 -33.69 34.59 21.39
N GLU A 580 -34.72 34.39 20.56
CA GLU A 580 -35.97 33.73 20.98
C GLU A 580 -35.75 32.25 21.35
N ALA A 581 -34.71 31.60 20.78
CA ALA A 581 -34.30 30.27 21.22
C ALA A 581 -33.59 30.31 22.61
N VAL A 582 -32.82 31.39 22.89
CA VAL A 582 -32.24 31.63 24.21
C VAL A 582 -33.36 31.81 25.23
N ASP A 583 -34.37 32.67 24.90
CA ASP A 583 -35.51 32.93 25.80
C ASP A 583 -36.28 31.63 26.11
N LEU A 584 -36.42 30.72 25.13
CA LEU A 584 -37.06 29.41 25.33
C LEU A 584 -36.25 28.46 26.24
N ALA A 585 -34.93 28.60 26.29
CA ALA A 585 -34.06 27.78 27.10
C ALA A 585 -33.97 28.23 28.58
N LEU A 586 -34.30 29.53 28.89
CA LEU A 586 -34.12 30.12 30.22
C LEU A 586 -34.85 29.42 31.37
N PRO A 587 -36.11 28.95 31.22
CA PRO A 587 -36.81 28.26 32.30
C PRO A 587 -36.10 27.01 32.80
N TYR A 588 -35.41 26.31 31.92
CA TYR A 588 -34.72 25.06 32.26
C TYR A 588 -33.43 25.25 33.07
N LEU A 589 -32.93 26.48 33.22
CA LEU A 589 -31.80 26.81 34.11
C LEU A 589 -32.16 26.62 35.58
N ASP A 590 -33.43 26.75 35.94
CA ASP A 590 -33.91 26.62 37.29
C ASP A 590 -34.21 25.16 37.70
N GLU A 591 -34.25 24.25 36.73
CA GLU A 591 -34.54 22.83 36.93
C GLU A 591 -33.26 22.02 37.17
N PRO A 592 -33.11 21.31 38.32
CA PRO A 592 -31.89 20.57 38.62
C PRO A 592 -31.50 19.52 37.58
N GLY A 593 -32.46 18.86 36.95
CA GLY A 593 -32.25 17.80 35.97
C GLY A 593 -31.78 18.26 34.57
N THR A 594 -31.92 19.57 34.26
CA THR A 594 -31.65 20.12 32.93
C THR A 594 -30.74 21.35 32.92
N ARG A 595 -30.36 21.85 34.11
CA ARG A 595 -29.60 23.11 34.24
C ARG A 595 -28.27 23.12 33.46
N GLU A 596 -27.56 22.02 33.45
CA GLU A 596 -26.27 21.94 32.75
C GLU A 596 -26.44 22.04 31.26
N GLU A 597 -27.40 21.29 30.72
CA GLU A 597 -27.72 21.32 29.27
C GLU A 597 -28.29 22.68 28.86
N ALA A 598 -29.12 23.31 29.74
CA ALA A 598 -29.66 24.65 29.51
C ALA A 598 -28.54 25.70 29.52
N SER A 599 -27.62 25.63 30.49
CA SER A 599 -26.47 26.52 30.57
C SER A 599 -25.59 26.38 29.34
N SER A 600 -25.30 25.15 28.91
CA SER A 600 -24.54 24.87 27.67
C SER A 600 -25.24 25.45 26.46
N ALA A 601 -26.52 25.21 26.29
CA ALA A 601 -27.31 25.71 25.16
C ALA A 601 -27.30 27.24 25.09
N VAL A 602 -27.54 27.92 26.22
CA VAL A 602 -27.51 29.39 26.28
C VAL A 602 -26.15 29.95 25.90
N VAL A 603 -25.07 29.39 26.47
CA VAL A 603 -23.68 29.81 26.20
C VAL A 603 -23.33 29.60 24.72
N GLU A 604 -23.71 28.45 24.13
CA GLU A 604 -23.45 28.15 22.73
C GLU A 604 -24.21 29.09 21.76
N MET A 605 -25.50 29.35 22.02
CA MET A 605 -26.30 30.29 21.25
C MET A 605 -25.76 31.70 21.36
N ALA A 606 -25.45 32.17 22.58
CA ALA A 606 -24.89 33.49 22.81
C ALA A 606 -23.53 33.68 22.14
N ALA A 607 -22.66 32.66 22.15
CA ALA A 607 -21.36 32.72 21.48
C ALA A 607 -21.51 32.91 19.95
N ARG A 608 -22.52 32.29 19.33
CA ARG A 608 -22.81 32.48 17.90
C ARG A 608 -23.43 33.83 17.62
N LEU A 609 -24.39 34.26 18.42
CA LEU A 609 -25.06 35.55 18.27
C LEU A 609 -24.08 36.73 18.41
N LEU A 610 -23.13 36.65 19.36
CA LEU A 610 -22.11 37.67 19.57
C LEU A 610 -21.03 37.70 18.47
N LYS A 611 -20.92 36.68 17.63
CA LYS A 611 -20.06 36.65 16.44
C LYS A 611 -20.77 37.16 15.17
N GLY A 612 -22.10 37.20 15.18
CA GLY A 612 -22.90 37.58 14.01
C GLY A 612 -22.86 39.08 13.73
N GLN A 613 -23.36 39.48 12.54
CA GLN A 613 -23.41 40.87 12.09
C GLN A 613 -24.29 41.77 12.99
N ASN A 614 -25.31 41.22 13.65
CA ASN A 614 -26.20 41.92 14.55
C ASN A 614 -25.76 41.90 16.03
N ALA A 615 -24.50 41.53 16.30
CA ALA A 615 -24.02 41.32 17.67
C ALA A 615 -24.25 42.53 18.60
N ALA A 616 -23.96 43.75 18.18
CA ALA A 616 -24.18 44.96 18.95
C ALA A 616 -25.64 45.16 19.35
N ARG A 617 -26.59 44.93 18.42
CA ARG A 617 -28.03 45.09 18.67
C ARG A 617 -28.56 44.00 19.62
N LEU A 618 -27.98 42.82 19.60
CA LEU A 618 -28.45 41.67 20.38
C LEU A 618 -27.77 41.56 21.74
N ALA A 619 -26.61 42.19 21.90
CA ALA A 619 -25.76 42.09 23.09
C ALA A 619 -26.50 42.39 24.38
N ALA A 620 -27.30 43.46 24.43
CA ALA A 620 -28.08 43.86 25.63
C ALA A 620 -29.07 42.74 26.05
N ARG A 621 -29.68 42.02 25.10
CA ARG A 621 -30.64 40.91 25.40
C ARG A 621 -29.93 39.66 25.93
N LEU A 622 -28.64 39.54 25.73
CA LEU A 622 -27.85 38.37 26.17
C LEU A 622 -27.24 38.52 27.56
N LEU A 623 -27.25 39.73 28.14
CA LEU A 623 -26.63 39.98 29.47
C LEU A 623 -27.27 39.15 30.57
N GLY A 624 -28.59 39.21 30.73
CA GLY A 624 -29.31 38.41 31.71
C GLY A 624 -29.19 36.90 31.51
N PRO A 625 -29.43 36.38 30.30
CA PRO A 625 -29.27 34.98 29.98
C PRO A 625 -27.87 34.42 30.31
N LEU A 626 -26.79 35.13 29.97
CA LEU A 626 -25.41 34.70 30.20
C LEU A 626 -25.05 34.73 31.70
N ASP A 627 -25.51 35.76 32.44
CA ASP A 627 -25.30 35.82 33.87
C ASP A 627 -26.00 34.67 34.58
N LYS A 628 -27.29 34.43 34.27
CA LYS A 628 -28.08 33.34 34.82
C LYS A 628 -27.47 31.96 34.48
N ALA A 629 -27.03 31.73 33.25
CA ALA A 629 -26.40 30.48 32.86
C ALA A 629 -25.06 30.25 33.58
N GLY A 630 -24.26 31.30 33.76
CA GLY A 630 -22.99 31.24 34.50
C GLY A 630 -23.14 30.97 36.02
N GLN A 631 -24.30 31.35 36.59
CA GLN A 631 -24.63 31.07 38.01
C GLN A 631 -25.29 29.69 38.18
N ALA A 632 -26.02 29.21 37.19
CA ALA A 632 -26.75 27.94 37.24
C ALA A 632 -25.85 26.72 37.08
N THR A 633 -24.82 26.79 36.24
CA THR A 633 -23.94 25.64 35.97
C THR A 633 -23.01 25.31 37.14
N LEU A 634 -22.81 24.01 37.36
CA LEU A 634 -21.82 23.47 38.30
C LEU A 634 -20.46 23.20 37.60
N ASN A 635 -20.38 23.38 36.29
CA ASN A 635 -19.18 23.20 35.52
C ASN A 635 -18.37 24.51 35.47
N ASP A 636 -17.21 24.53 36.14
CA ASP A 636 -16.33 25.70 36.24
C ASP A 636 -15.89 26.27 34.91
N ASP A 637 -15.63 25.41 33.89
CA ASP A 637 -15.18 25.87 32.58
C ASP A 637 -16.34 26.51 31.79
N LEU A 638 -17.55 25.95 31.91
CA LEU A 638 -18.74 26.55 31.34
C LEU A 638 -19.07 27.88 32.00
N ALA A 639 -18.94 27.97 33.34
CA ALA A 639 -19.11 29.22 34.08
C ALA A 639 -18.09 30.30 33.68
N LYS A 640 -16.82 29.94 33.51
CA LYS A 640 -15.79 30.86 32.98
C LYS A 640 -16.13 31.33 31.56
N ARG A 641 -16.57 30.42 30.69
CA ARG A 641 -16.96 30.75 29.33
C ARG A 641 -18.18 31.67 29.27
N ALA A 642 -19.18 31.42 30.13
CA ALA A 642 -20.35 32.30 30.25
C ALA A 642 -19.95 33.71 30.67
N ARG A 643 -19.07 33.86 31.67
CA ARG A 643 -18.54 35.17 32.14
C ARG A 643 -17.78 35.90 31.02
N ALA A 644 -16.89 35.21 30.31
CA ALA A 644 -16.14 35.81 29.22
C ALA A 644 -17.08 36.34 28.09
N LEU A 645 -18.13 35.57 27.76
CA LEU A 645 -19.16 36.01 26.82
C LEU A 645 -20.02 37.15 27.35
N LEU A 646 -20.31 37.16 28.64
CA LEU A 646 -21.01 38.26 29.32
C LEU A 646 -20.20 39.56 29.21
N ASP A 647 -18.89 39.53 29.46
CA ASP A 647 -18.03 40.69 29.34
C ASP A 647 -17.92 41.14 27.88
N GLN A 648 -17.88 40.21 26.93
CA GLN A 648 -17.94 40.54 25.50
C GLN A 648 -19.28 41.18 25.13
N ALA A 649 -20.39 40.69 25.67
CA ALA A 649 -21.71 41.25 25.45
C ALA A 649 -21.82 42.68 26.03
N LYS A 650 -21.31 42.94 27.26
CA LYS A 650 -21.24 44.29 27.86
C LYS A 650 -20.45 45.26 26.95
N ALA A 651 -19.29 44.83 26.49
CA ALA A 651 -18.45 45.65 25.58
C ALA A 651 -19.13 45.98 24.24
N LYS A 652 -20.06 45.15 23.78
CA LYS A 652 -20.78 45.38 22.51
C LYS A 652 -22.13 46.10 22.70
N ALA A 653 -22.69 46.10 23.92
CA ALA A 653 -23.94 46.76 24.27
C ALA A 653 -23.77 48.25 24.66
N GLY A 654 -22.54 48.63 25.15
CA GLY A 654 -22.16 50.01 25.40
C GLY A 654 -21.52 50.64 24.19
#